data_d7c87ad254d165a754b744af42fd5263
#
_entry.id   d7c87ad254d165a754b744af42fd5263
#
_cell.length_a   1.000
_cell.length_b   1.000
_cell.length_c   1.000
_cell.angle_alpha   90.00
_cell.angle_beta   90.00
_cell.angle_gamma   90.00
#
_symmetry.space_group_name_H-M   'P 1'
#
loop_
_entity.id
_entity.type
_entity.pdbx_description
1 polymer ?
#
loop_
_entity_poly.entity_id
_entity_poly.type
_entity_poly.pdbx_seq_one_letter_code
_entity_poly.pdbx_strand_id
1 'polypeptide(L)'
;MSDARPATGRLVIEGIRPATPNGYPAKAVVGEVVRVSADIFKDGHDLLAAQVRWRPCGNGKWSVAPMRELGNDSWEAVVEPTTLGLHEFVVEAWTDRYATWRHKIVTKLSAGQEIDLELEEGARLFEQRAALASGGDGAALDDLAAALRDGSLPAAERLAPALGAETPDLLAGPAGAADLTPSAPFPLWVDRERALVGAWYELFPRSFGGLAGAADHLPAIAQMGFDIVYLPPVHPIGRTARKGPNNDPAGGPDAVGSPWAIGGPEGGHTALHPDLGTFDDFDALVAAARDLGMEIALDYALQCSPDHPWVAEHPEWFHHRPDGSIAYAENPPKKYQDIYPLNFWPDEEGDRQALWDACKEILDFWIGHGVRVFRVDNPHTKPVAFWEWLLPAVQAEHPDVLFLAEAFTRPKVMARLAEVGFSQSYTYFTWRTGRWELQEYLEELAHGPKADYMRPNFWPNTPDILSGPLRDGPPAAFRQRLVLAATLTPSYGIYSGYELCENRPASDTNEEYLNSEKYEIKHRDYGAPGSLAPLVTLLNNARRRHPALQRLRNIHFHGADNPDVIVYSKHTDDRSDVVLTVVSLDPHDPVETTLDLDLALLGLPWDRPFFAFDELSFQSFMWAGNHPYVRLTPDQAAHVLHLRTTQ
;
A
#
# COMPACT_ATOMS: atom_id res chain seq x y z
N MET A 1 7.06 21.29 -30.88
CA MET A 1 5.61 21.25 -30.60
C MET A 1 5.36 22.35 -29.59
N SER A 2 4.53 23.31 -29.93
CA SER A 2 4.23 24.49 -29.10
C SER A 2 3.39 24.01 -27.92
N ASP A 3 3.97 24.05 -26.71
CA ASP A 3 3.24 23.95 -25.44
C ASP A 3 2.32 25.18 -25.29
N ALA A 4 1.20 25.19 -26.01
CA ALA A 4 0.11 26.09 -25.69
C ALA A 4 -0.52 25.56 -24.41
N ARG A 5 -0.21 26.16 -23.24
CA ARG A 5 -1.00 25.95 -22.03
C ARG A 5 -2.48 26.13 -22.40
N PRO A 6 -3.36 25.20 -22.02
CA PRO A 6 -4.79 25.40 -22.23
C PRO A 6 -5.16 26.77 -21.63
N ALA A 7 -6.01 27.52 -22.30
CA ALA A 7 -6.50 28.79 -21.79
C ALA A 7 -7.16 28.51 -20.42
N THR A 8 -6.58 29.04 -19.35
CA THR A 8 -7.15 28.96 -18.00
C THR A 8 -8.47 29.69 -18.01
N GLY A 9 -9.56 29.00 -17.69
CA GLY A 9 -10.85 29.65 -17.42
C GLY A 9 -10.75 30.55 -16.17
N ARG A 10 -11.84 31.24 -15.82
CA ARG A 10 -11.90 32.04 -14.59
C ARG A 10 -11.80 31.20 -13.32
N LEU A 11 -12.18 29.91 -13.40
CA LEU A 11 -12.13 28.95 -12.30
C LEU A 11 -10.89 28.08 -12.47
N VAL A 12 -10.09 27.98 -11.42
CA VAL A 12 -8.84 27.21 -11.39
C VAL A 12 -9.04 25.99 -10.50
N ILE A 13 -8.61 24.83 -10.99
CA ILE A 13 -8.56 23.58 -10.25
C ILE A 13 -7.12 23.06 -10.33
N GLU A 14 -6.44 22.94 -9.19
CA GLU A 14 -5.06 22.46 -9.15
C GLU A 14 -4.81 21.63 -7.88
N GLY A 15 -3.59 21.11 -7.68
CA GLY A 15 -3.25 20.35 -6.48
C GLY A 15 -4.04 19.06 -6.29
N ILE A 16 -4.62 18.49 -7.37
CA ILE A 16 -5.50 17.31 -7.29
C ILE A 16 -4.73 16.09 -6.75
N ARG A 17 -5.31 15.43 -5.74
CA ARG A 17 -4.83 14.15 -5.19
C ARG A 17 -5.99 13.16 -5.04
N PRO A 18 -5.74 11.80 -5.10
CA PRO A 18 -4.42 11.17 -5.28
C PRO A 18 -3.91 11.30 -6.72
N ALA A 19 -2.60 11.44 -6.88
CA ALA A 19 -1.96 11.56 -8.19
C ALA A 19 -0.51 11.04 -8.15
N THR A 20 -0.02 10.58 -9.29
CA THR A 20 1.39 10.22 -9.45
C THR A 20 2.14 11.32 -10.20
N PRO A 21 3.45 11.52 -9.92
CA PRO A 21 4.23 12.57 -10.57
C PRO A 21 4.31 12.46 -12.10
N ASN A 22 4.12 11.26 -12.65
CA ASN A 22 4.31 10.97 -14.08
C ASN A 22 3.02 10.52 -14.78
N GLY A 23 1.85 10.72 -14.15
CA GLY A 23 0.55 10.41 -14.75
C GLY A 23 0.18 8.92 -14.80
N TYR A 24 0.93 8.05 -14.09
CA TYR A 24 0.51 6.67 -13.86
C TYR A 24 -0.68 6.62 -12.90
N PRO A 25 -1.42 5.50 -12.84
CA PRO A 25 -2.51 5.38 -11.90
C PRO A 25 -2.06 5.54 -10.44
N ALA A 26 -2.76 6.37 -9.68
CA ALA A 26 -2.73 6.29 -8.23
C ALA A 26 -3.37 4.97 -7.78
N LYS A 27 -3.24 4.57 -6.51
CA LYS A 27 -3.67 3.26 -6.05
C LYS A 27 -4.71 3.33 -4.94
N ALA A 28 -5.69 2.43 -5.03
CA ALA A 28 -6.65 2.14 -3.98
C ALA A 28 -6.90 0.64 -3.91
N VAL A 29 -7.61 0.19 -2.88
CA VAL A 29 -8.18 -1.16 -2.82
C VAL A 29 -9.71 -1.08 -2.80
N VAL A 30 -10.36 -2.20 -3.16
CA VAL A 30 -11.84 -2.28 -3.14
C VAL A 30 -12.35 -1.97 -1.73
N GLY A 31 -13.35 -1.08 -1.63
CA GLY A 31 -13.93 -0.63 -0.37
C GLY A 31 -13.05 0.32 0.45
N GLU A 32 -11.92 0.77 -0.09
CA GLU A 32 -11.13 1.80 0.56
C GLU A 32 -11.80 3.17 0.43
N VAL A 33 -11.84 3.90 1.53
CA VAL A 33 -12.26 5.30 1.56
C VAL A 33 -11.12 6.16 1.01
N VAL A 34 -11.20 6.51 -0.28
CA VAL A 34 -10.20 7.33 -0.97
C VAL A 34 -10.59 8.80 -0.84
N ARG A 35 -9.73 9.60 -0.23
CA ARG A 35 -9.88 11.06 -0.16
C ARG A 35 -9.36 11.70 -1.43
N VAL A 36 -10.25 12.36 -2.16
CA VAL A 36 -9.90 13.18 -3.32
C VAL A 36 -9.89 14.63 -2.87
N SER A 37 -8.76 15.30 -3.00
CA SER A 37 -8.60 16.72 -2.67
C SER A 37 -8.17 17.54 -3.87
N ALA A 38 -8.48 18.84 -3.86
CA ALA A 38 -8.04 19.81 -4.85
C ALA A 38 -8.04 21.21 -4.24
N ASP A 39 -7.22 22.10 -4.79
CA ASP A 39 -7.30 23.52 -4.55
C ASP A 39 -8.16 24.15 -5.65
N ILE A 40 -9.26 24.83 -5.26
CA ILE A 40 -10.26 25.36 -6.21
C ILE A 40 -10.56 26.81 -5.85
N PHE A 41 -10.28 27.70 -6.77
CA PHE A 41 -10.48 29.14 -6.57
C PHE A 41 -10.86 29.88 -7.86
N LYS A 42 -11.36 31.09 -7.69
CA LYS A 42 -11.83 31.97 -8.77
C LYS A 42 -11.65 33.43 -8.37
N ASP A 43 -11.62 34.31 -9.34
CA ASP A 43 -11.70 35.76 -9.12
C ASP A 43 -13.05 36.21 -8.54
N GLY A 44 -13.05 37.23 -7.71
CA GLY A 44 -14.26 37.83 -7.12
C GLY A 44 -14.64 37.22 -5.76
N HIS A 45 -15.94 37.31 -5.43
CA HIS A 45 -16.48 36.90 -4.14
C HIS A 45 -17.62 35.87 -4.27
N ASP A 46 -17.81 35.32 -5.47
CA ASP A 46 -18.80 34.29 -5.68
C ASP A 46 -18.42 33.03 -4.91
N LEU A 47 -19.40 32.37 -4.32
CA LEU A 47 -19.19 31.05 -3.69
C LEU A 47 -19.11 29.97 -4.77
N LEU A 48 -18.29 28.97 -4.50
CA LEU A 48 -18.05 27.86 -5.40
C LEU A 48 -18.74 26.59 -4.89
N ALA A 49 -19.00 25.68 -5.82
CA ALA A 49 -19.33 24.31 -5.53
C ALA A 49 -18.45 23.39 -6.39
N ALA A 50 -18.16 22.21 -5.86
CA ALA A 50 -17.35 21.23 -6.55
C ALA A 50 -17.83 19.81 -6.29
N GLN A 51 -17.51 18.90 -7.19
CA GLN A 51 -17.80 17.48 -7.08
C GLN A 51 -16.70 16.64 -7.69
N VAL A 52 -16.58 15.40 -7.22
CA VAL A 52 -15.78 14.36 -7.86
C VAL A 52 -16.74 13.44 -8.60
N ARG A 53 -16.40 13.14 -9.84
CA ARG A 53 -17.02 12.06 -10.59
C ARG A 53 -15.99 10.95 -10.78
N TRP A 54 -16.39 9.69 -10.58
CA TRP A 54 -15.49 8.54 -10.80
C TRP A 54 -16.24 7.37 -11.42
N ARG A 55 -15.52 6.50 -12.10
CA ARG A 55 -16.06 5.27 -12.70
C ARG A 55 -14.95 4.26 -13.00
N PRO A 56 -15.25 2.96 -13.14
CA PRO A 56 -14.40 2.02 -13.85
C PRO A 56 -14.19 2.48 -15.29
N CYS A 57 -12.96 2.34 -15.82
CA CYS A 57 -12.66 2.66 -17.21
C CYS A 57 -13.44 1.74 -18.17
N GLY A 58 -13.72 2.22 -19.37
CA GLY A 58 -14.57 1.56 -20.36
C GLY A 58 -16.03 2.00 -20.26
N ASN A 59 -16.96 1.07 -19.94
CA ASN A 59 -18.42 1.34 -19.98
C ASN A 59 -19.04 1.62 -18.60
N GLY A 60 -18.24 1.96 -17.59
CA GLY A 60 -18.73 2.23 -16.23
C GLY A 60 -19.60 3.49 -16.17
N LYS A 61 -20.69 3.43 -15.37
CA LYS A 61 -21.49 4.62 -15.05
C LYS A 61 -20.70 5.52 -14.09
N TRP A 62 -20.85 6.82 -14.26
CA TRP A 62 -20.31 7.80 -13.35
C TRP A 62 -21.04 7.77 -12.00
N SER A 63 -20.28 7.63 -10.94
CA SER A 63 -20.68 7.96 -9.58
C SER A 63 -20.26 9.40 -9.27
N VAL A 64 -20.94 10.05 -8.34
CA VAL A 64 -20.71 11.47 -7.99
C VAL A 64 -20.66 11.62 -6.48
N ALA A 65 -19.71 12.41 -5.99
CA ALA A 65 -19.64 12.85 -4.60
C ALA A 65 -19.43 14.37 -4.55
N PRO A 66 -20.21 15.13 -3.78
CA PRO A 66 -19.95 16.55 -3.58
C PRO A 66 -18.64 16.74 -2.81
N MET A 67 -17.88 17.77 -3.17
CA MET A 67 -16.71 18.19 -2.41
C MET A 67 -17.11 19.20 -1.33
N ARG A 68 -16.43 19.14 -0.21
CA ARG A 68 -16.54 20.08 0.91
C ARG A 68 -15.32 20.98 0.95
N GLU A 69 -15.55 22.27 1.09
CA GLU A 69 -14.50 23.25 1.35
C GLU A 69 -13.95 23.09 2.77
N LEU A 70 -12.63 23.06 2.88
CA LEU A 70 -11.89 22.93 4.15
C LEU A 70 -11.32 24.28 4.63
N GLY A 71 -11.48 25.33 3.83
CA GLY A 71 -10.85 26.64 4.00
C GLY A 71 -9.57 26.79 3.19
N ASN A 72 -9.15 28.05 2.98
CA ASN A 72 -7.98 28.39 2.19
C ASN A 72 -7.97 27.71 0.79
N ASP A 73 -9.13 27.77 0.12
CA ASP A 73 -9.39 27.23 -1.21
C ASP A 73 -9.21 25.70 -1.34
N SER A 74 -8.99 24.99 -0.26
CA SER A 74 -8.81 23.53 -0.27
C SER A 74 -10.16 22.81 -0.17
N TRP A 75 -10.36 21.82 -1.03
CA TRP A 75 -11.60 21.04 -1.16
C TRP A 75 -11.33 19.55 -1.05
N GLU A 76 -12.28 18.80 -0.49
CA GLU A 76 -12.18 17.36 -0.31
C GLU A 76 -13.51 16.66 -0.58
N ALA A 77 -13.45 15.50 -1.22
CA ALA A 77 -14.52 14.51 -1.28
C ALA A 77 -13.99 13.12 -0.94
N VAL A 78 -14.91 12.23 -0.63
CA VAL A 78 -14.62 10.81 -0.39
C VAL A 78 -15.24 10.00 -1.52
N VAL A 79 -14.46 9.10 -2.11
CA VAL A 79 -14.92 8.11 -3.09
C VAL A 79 -14.58 6.72 -2.58
N GLU A 80 -15.43 5.74 -2.91
CA GLU A 80 -15.27 4.35 -2.49
C GLU A 80 -15.42 3.45 -3.73
N PRO A 81 -14.29 3.05 -4.37
CA PRO A 81 -14.34 2.14 -5.50
C PRO A 81 -14.71 0.73 -5.03
N THR A 82 -15.66 0.10 -5.74
CA THR A 82 -16.23 -1.21 -5.38
C THR A 82 -15.85 -2.33 -6.33
N THR A 83 -15.07 -2.05 -7.37
CA THR A 83 -14.64 -3.03 -8.39
C THR A 83 -13.15 -2.95 -8.63
N LEU A 84 -12.54 -4.09 -8.99
CA LEU A 84 -11.13 -4.18 -9.36
C LEU A 84 -10.85 -3.50 -10.70
N GLY A 85 -9.57 -3.14 -10.90
CA GLY A 85 -9.04 -2.69 -12.17
C GLY A 85 -8.92 -1.17 -12.29
N LEU A 86 -8.76 -0.70 -13.52
CA LEU A 86 -8.52 0.71 -13.81
C LEU A 86 -9.80 1.53 -13.71
N HIS A 87 -9.74 2.60 -12.92
CA HIS A 87 -10.77 3.63 -12.77
C HIS A 87 -10.23 4.98 -13.21
N GLU A 88 -11.12 5.90 -13.43
CA GLU A 88 -10.80 7.31 -13.63
C GLU A 88 -11.69 8.18 -12.75
N PHE A 89 -11.16 9.32 -12.30
CA PHE A 89 -11.93 10.34 -11.63
C PHE A 89 -11.63 11.72 -12.20
N VAL A 90 -12.60 12.62 -12.09
CA VAL A 90 -12.56 14.01 -12.55
C VAL A 90 -13.08 14.88 -11.43
N VAL A 91 -12.39 15.98 -11.15
CA VAL A 91 -12.88 17.07 -10.29
C VAL A 91 -13.59 18.08 -11.17
N GLU A 92 -14.82 18.42 -10.83
CA GLU A 92 -15.61 19.44 -11.51
C GLU A 92 -15.97 20.55 -10.52
N ALA A 93 -15.83 21.79 -10.94
CA ALA A 93 -16.18 22.94 -10.12
C ALA A 93 -16.93 23.99 -10.93
N TRP A 94 -17.77 24.76 -10.23
CA TRP A 94 -18.59 25.82 -10.83
C TRP A 94 -18.93 26.90 -9.79
N THR A 95 -19.40 28.06 -10.26
CA THR A 95 -19.99 29.07 -9.38
C THR A 95 -21.33 28.58 -8.83
N ASP A 96 -21.44 28.48 -7.50
CA ASP A 96 -22.72 28.24 -6.84
C ASP A 96 -23.53 29.53 -6.77
N ARG A 97 -24.36 29.71 -7.79
CA ARG A 97 -25.18 30.91 -7.95
C ARG A 97 -26.20 31.06 -6.82
N TYR A 98 -26.74 29.93 -6.32
CA TYR A 98 -27.69 29.96 -5.22
C TYR A 98 -27.01 30.32 -3.89
N ALA A 99 -25.93 29.68 -3.55
CA ALA A 99 -25.18 29.99 -2.33
C ALA A 99 -24.69 31.45 -2.36
N THR A 100 -24.19 31.93 -3.51
CA THR A 100 -23.78 33.34 -3.72
C THR A 100 -24.95 34.29 -3.50
N TRP A 101 -26.10 34.04 -4.14
CA TRP A 101 -27.31 34.83 -3.97
C TRP A 101 -27.80 34.80 -2.52
N ARG A 102 -27.89 33.64 -1.91
CA ARG A 102 -28.31 33.45 -0.51
C ARG A 102 -27.43 34.24 0.45
N HIS A 103 -26.11 34.14 0.28
CA HIS A 103 -25.15 34.89 1.09
C HIS A 103 -25.37 36.41 0.98
N LYS A 104 -25.48 36.88 -0.27
CA LYS A 104 -25.70 38.31 -0.59
C LYS A 104 -27.00 38.85 0.04
N ILE A 105 -28.12 38.15 -0.18
CA ILE A 105 -29.42 38.63 0.28
C ILE A 105 -29.55 38.60 1.82
N VAL A 106 -29.03 37.57 2.48
CA VAL A 106 -29.02 37.45 3.95
C VAL A 106 -28.16 38.56 4.57
N THR A 107 -26.99 38.84 3.96
CA THR A 107 -26.08 39.91 4.42
C THR A 107 -26.74 41.28 4.31
N LYS A 108 -27.36 41.59 3.15
CA LYS A 108 -28.05 42.86 2.92
C LYS A 108 -29.24 43.04 3.86
N LEU A 109 -30.05 41.99 4.03
CA LEU A 109 -31.21 42.02 4.93
C LEU A 109 -30.76 42.30 6.38
N SER A 110 -29.69 41.63 6.84
CA SER A 110 -29.14 41.84 8.19
C SER A 110 -28.57 43.25 8.38
N ALA A 111 -28.13 43.90 7.32
CA ALA A 111 -27.64 45.27 7.31
C ALA A 111 -28.76 46.31 7.11
N GLY A 112 -30.04 45.90 7.03
CA GLY A 112 -31.20 46.78 6.83
C GLY A 112 -31.23 47.46 5.46
N GLN A 113 -30.59 46.87 4.43
CA GLN A 113 -30.59 47.38 3.07
C GLN A 113 -31.84 46.92 2.31
N GLU A 114 -32.20 47.67 1.27
CA GLU A 114 -33.24 47.27 0.32
C GLU A 114 -32.78 46.03 -0.46
N ILE A 115 -33.68 45.05 -0.66
CA ILE A 115 -33.38 43.73 -1.29
C ILE A 115 -34.31 43.38 -2.45
N ASP A 116 -35.09 44.34 -2.97
CA ASP A 116 -36.04 44.07 -4.06
C ASP A 116 -35.39 43.53 -5.34
N LEU A 117 -34.21 44.04 -5.66
CA LEU A 117 -33.43 43.52 -6.80
C LEU A 117 -32.93 42.06 -6.53
N GLU A 118 -32.48 41.76 -5.32
CA GLU A 118 -32.04 40.43 -4.93
C GLU A 118 -33.19 39.42 -4.91
N LEU A 119 -34.42 39.86 -4.55
CA LEU A 119 -35.60 38.99 -4.64
C LEU A 119 -35.90 38.62 -6.11
N GLU A 120 -35.81 39.58 -7.03
CA GLU A 120 -36.01 39.33 -8.46
C GLU A 120 -34.84 38.48 -9.03
N GLU A 121 -33.58 38.71 -8.62
CA GLU A 121 -32.45 37.89 -9.00
C GLU A 121 -32.66 36.43 -8.60
N GLY A 122 -33.14 36.18 -7.35
CA GLY A 122 -33.50 34.86 -6.84
C GLY A 122 -34.62 34.20 -7.64
N ALA A 123 -35.69 34.93 -7.92
CA ALA A 123 -36.81 34.42 -8.69
C ALA A 123 -36.35 33.95 -10.10
N ARG A 124 -35.54 34.73 -10.79
CA ARG A 124 -34.95 34.32 -12.09
C ARG A 124 -34.02 33.14 -12.00
N LEU A 125 -33.26 33.02 -10.90
CA LEU A 125 -32.41 31.87 -10.65
C LEU A 125 -33.22 30.58 -10.54
N PHE A 126 -34.31 30.61 -9.79
CA PHE A 126 -35.21 29.46 -9.61
C PHE A 126 -35.91 29.09 -10.92
N GLU A 127 -36.44 30.05 -11.68
CA GLU A 127 -37.04 29.81 -13.01
C GLU A 127 -36.06 29.18 -13.98
N GLN A 128 -34.81 29.70 -14.06
CA GLN A 128 -33.77 29.11 -14.88
C GLN A 128 -33.47 27.66 -14.50
N ARG A 129 -33.49 27.36 -13.21
CA ARG A 129 -33.27 26.02 -12.72
C ARG A 129 -34.48 25.10 -12.95
N ALA A 130 -35.70 25.61 -12.74
CA ALA A 130 -36.96 24.92 -13.03
C ALA A 130 -37.02 24.42 -14.50
N ALA A 131 -36.61 25.25 -15.43
CA ALA A 131 -36.56 24.90 -16.86
C ALA A 131 -35.60 23.73 -17.19
N LEU A 132 -34.68 23.39 -16.30
CA LEU A 132 -33.72 22.29 -16.45
C LEU A 132 -34.07 21.07 -15.58
N ALA A 133 -34.99 21.24 -14.62
CA ALA A 133 -35.39 20.21 -13.71
C ALA A 133 -36.33 19.18 -14.36
N SER A 134 -36.36 17.97 -13.82
CA SER A 134 -37.27 16.91 -14.23
C SER A 134 -38.23 16.56 -13.11
N GLY A 135 -39.44 16.14 -13.47
CA GLY A 135 -40.46 15.72 -12.48
C GLY A 135 -41.04 16.87 -11.67
N GLY A 136 -41.26 16.67 -10.35
CA GLY A 136 -41.90 17.64 -9.43
C GLY A 136 -41.01 18.81 -9.01
N ASP A 137 -39.69 18.68 -9.16
CA ASP A 137 -38.71 19.69 -8.71
C ASP A 137 -38.88 21.03 -9.46
N GLY A 138 -39.21 20.96 -10.75
CA GLY A 138 -39.49 22.16 -11.55
C GLY A 138 -40.66 22.99 -10.97
N ALA A 139 -41.77 22.35 -10.62
CA ALA A 139 -42.93 23.04 -10.02
C ALA A 139 -42.57 23.66 -8.64
N ALA A 140 -41.81 22.95 -7.83
CA ALA A 140 -41.35 23.46 -6.52
C ALA A 140 -40.46 24.70 -6.70
N LEU A 141 -39.58 24.72 -7.69
CA LEU A 141 -38.74 25.87 -8.02
C LEU A 141 -39.53 27.05 -8.57
N ASP A 142 -40.57 26.81 -9.40
CA ASP A 142 -41.46 27.83 -9.89
C ASP A 142 -42.31 28.46 -8.75
N ASP A 143 -42.74 27.63 -7.78
CA ASP A 143 -43.45 28.12 -6.57
C ASP A 143 -42.53 29.01 -5.71
N LEU A 144 -41.25 28.66 -5.56
CA LEU A 144 -40.24 29.49 -4.89
C LEU A 144 -40.04 30.82 -5.61
N ALA A 145 -39.97 30.81 -6.93
CA ALA A 145 -39.86 32.04 -7.74
C ALA A 145 -41.09 32.94 -7.59
N ALA A 146 -42.30 32.36 -7.58
CA ALA A 146 -43.54 33.08 -7.38
C ALA A 146 -43.60 33.70 -5.97
N ALA A 147 -43.21 32.95 -4.95
CA ALA A 147 -43.17 33.46 -3.56
C ALA A 147 -42.24 34.67 -3.42
N LEU A 148 -41.08 34.66 -4.02
CA LEU A 148 -40.16 35.81 -4.01
C LEU A 148 -40.74 37.06 -4.65
N ARG A 149 -41.65 36.93 -5.63
CA ARG A 149 -42.32 38.06 -6.33
C ARG A 149 -43.61 38.50 -5.69
N ASP A 150 -44.15 37.82 -4.66
CA ASP A 150 -45.41 38.17 -4.04
C ASP A 150 -45.31 39.47 -3.23
N GLY A 151 -45.51 40.61 -3.87
CA GLY A 151 -45.47 41.94 -3.28
C GLY A 151 -46.56 42.19 -2.22
N SER A 152 -47.50 41.26 -1.98
CA SER A 152 -48.49 41.37 -0.92
C SER A 152 -47.94 40.98 0.46
N LEU A 153 -46.78 40.30 0.49
CA LEU A 153 -46.11 39.82 1.70
C LEU A 153 -44.88 40.66 2.05
N PRO A 154 -44.55 40.78 3.35
CA PRO A 154 -43.26 41.35 3.78
C PRO A 154 -42.09 40.59 3.21
N ALA A 155 -40.97 41.28 2.96
CA ALA A 155 -39.77 40.68 2.35
C ALA A 155 -39.26 39.43 3.07
N ALA A 156 -39.31 39.39 4.40
CA ALA A 156 -38.91 38.24 5.19
C ALA A 156 -39.79 36.98 4.94
N GLU A 157 -41.08 37.17 4.77
CA GLU A 157 -42.04 36.10 4.49
C GLU A 157 -41.88 35.56 3.05
N ARG A 158 -41.63 36.46 2.11
CA ARG A 158 -41.32 36.10 0.70
C ARG A 158 -40.03 35.26 0.60
N LEU A 159 -39.04 35.57 1.45
CA LEU A 159 -37.72 34.95 1.43
C LEU A 159 -37.67 33.61 2.17
N ALA A 160 -38.50 33.42 3.18
CA ALA A 160 -38.45 32.24 4.06
C ALA A 160 -38.51 30.90 3.32
N PRO A 161 -39.39 30.66 2.32
CA PRO A 161 -39.38 29.41 1.55
C PRO A 161 -38.07 29.19 0.79
N ALA A 162 -37.53 30.24 0.16
CA ALA A 162 -36.32 30.17 -0.63
C ALA A 162 -35.06 29.94 0.20
N LEU A 163 -35.08 30.21 1.52
CA LEU A 163 -34.02 29.90 2.47
C LEU A 163 -34.24 28.58 3.23
N GLY A 164 -35.32 27.85 2.91
CA GLY A 164 -35.66 26.58 3.53
C GLY A 164 -34.58 25.52 3.43
N ALA A 165 -34.62 24.53 4.33
CA ALA A 165 -33.60 23.47 4.39
C ALA A 165 -33.58 22.57 3.14
N GLU A 166 -34.70 22.43 2.43
CA GLU A 166 -34.84 21.58 1.23
C GLU A 166 -34.38 22.27 -0.06
N THR A 167 -34.31 23.63 -0.07
CA THR A 167 -33.96 24.40 -1.26
C THR A 167 -32.56 24.07 -1.84
N PRO A 168 -31.51 23.88 -1.01
CA PRO A 168 -30.20 23.48 -1.54
C PRO A 168 -30.23 22.18 -2.34
N ASP A 169 -31.04 21.20 -1.93
CA ASP A 169 -31.12 19.88 -2.59
C ASP A 169 -31.78 20.01 -3.98
N LEU A 170 -32.79 20.88 -4.13
CA LEU A 170 -33.41 21.18 -5.44
C LEU A 170 -32.46 21.85 -6.44
N LEU A 171 -31.41 22.49 -5.93
CA LEU A 171 -30.42 23.24 -6.70
C LEU A 171 -29.07 22.54 -6.78
N ALA A 172 -28.94 21.35 -6.19
CA ALA A 172 -27.70 20.59 -6.16
C ALA A 172 -27.18 20.25 -7.57
N GLY A 173 -25.85 20.22 -7.69
CA GLY A 173 -25.17 19.83 -8.92
C GLY A 173 -25.04 20.96 -9.96
N PRO A 174 -24.27 20.69 -11.04
CA PRO A 174 -23.82 21.69 -12.00
C PRO A 174 -24.85 22.04 -13.08
N ALA A 175 -26.09 21.54 -13.03
CA ALA A 175 -27.06 21.79 -14.09
C ALA A 175 -27.30 23.30 -14.28
N GLY A 176 -27.04 23.79 -15.50
CA GLY A 176 -27.16 25.21 -15.85
C GLY A 176 -25.98 26.09 -15.42
N ALA A 177 -24.92 25.53 -14.87
CA ALA A 177 -23.70 26.28 -14.58
C ALA A 177 -22.95 26.60 -15.88
N ALA A 178 -22.88 27.90 -16.20
CA ALA A 178 -22.25 28.37 -17.43
C ALA A 178 -20.71 28.27 -17.41
N ASP A 179 -20.13 28.19 -16.21
CA ASP A 179 -18.71 28.14 -15.95
C ASP A 179 -18.24 26.79 -15.38
N LEU A 180 -19.03 25.71 -15.60
CA LEU A 180 -18.63 24.37 -15.24
C LEU A 180 -17.25 24.03 -15.83
N THR A 181 -16.30 23.81 -14.96
CA THR A 181 -14.90 23.53 -15.30
C THR A 181 -14.53 22.14 -14.82
N PRO A 182 -14.26 21.18 -15.71
CA PRO A 182 -13.72 19.88 -15.34
C PRO A 182 -12.19 19.92 -15.33
N SER A 183 -11.57 19.13 -14.45
CA SER A 183 -10.16 18.77 -14.57
C SER A 183 -9.92 17.79 -15.72
N ALA A 184 -8.66 17.53 -16.05
CA ALA A 184 -8.30 16.31 -16.78
C ALA A 184 -8.71 15.07 -15.95
N PRO A 185 -8.95 13.91 -16.58
CA PRO A 185 -9.17 12.66 -15.85
C PRO A 185 -7.89 12.18 -15.18
N PHE A 186 -8.01 11.70 -13.95
CA PHE A 186 -6.94 11.10 -13.17
C PHE A 186 -7.16 9.59 -13.08
N PRO A 187 -6.17 8.77 -13.46
CA PRO A 187 -6.29 7.32 -13.38
C PRO A 187 -6.09 6.82 -11.96
N LEU A 188 -6.88 5.82 -11.57
CA LEU A 188 -6.83 5.16 -10.27
C LEU A 188 -6.88 3.65 -10.49
N TRP A 189 -5.84 2.92 -10.08
CA TRP A 189 -5.83 1.46 -10.08
C TRP A 189 -6.39 0.94 -8.76
N VAL A 190 -7.39 0.08 -8.84
CA VAL A 190 -8.07 -0.50 -7.69
C VAL A 190 -7.73 -1.98 -7.60
N ASP A 191 -6.91 -2.32 -6.59
CA ASP A 191 -6.53 -3.68 -6.27
C ASP A 191 -7.52 -4.35 -5.30
N ARG A 192 -7.38 -5.64 -5.09
CA ARG A 192 -8.02 -6.33 -3.96
C ARG A 192 -7.36 -5.92 -2.63
N GLU A 193 -8.09 -6.09 -1.51
CA GLU A 193 -7.66 -5.67 -0.18
C GLU A 193 -6.27 -6.22 0.20
N ARG A 194 -5.91 -7.43 -0.25
CA ARG A 194 -4.62 -8.08 0.02
C ARG A 194 -3.41 -7.26 -0.49
N ALA A 195 -3.60 -6.36 -1.43
CA ALA A 195 -2.57 -5.41 -1.86
C ALA A 195 -2.22 -4.36 -0.79
N LEU A 196 -3.12 -4.11 0.17
CA LEU A 196 -2.92 -3.16 1.27
C LEU A 196 -2.58 -3.89 2.58
N VAL A 197 -3.35 -4.94 2.91
CA VAL A 197 -3.28 -5.62 4.21
C VAL A 197 -2.81 -7.05 4.04
N GLY A 198 -1.75 -7.44 4.76
CA GLY A 198 -1.29 -8.82 4.76
C GLY A 198 -0.14 -9.08 5.72
N ALA A 199 -0.07 -10.31 6.18
CA ALA A 199 1.07 -10.85 6.91
C ALA A 199 1.70 -11.97 6.08
N TRP A 200 2.99 -11.84 5.79
CA TRP A 200 3.73 -12.73 4.91
C TRP A 200 4.69 -13.62 5.70
N TYR A 201 4.80 -14.87 5.28
CA TYR A 201 5.77 -15.82 5.83
C TYR A 201 6.56 -16.46 4.69
N GLU A 202 7.88 -16.22 4.66
CA GLU A 202 8.77 -16.81 3.66
C GLU A 202 9.34 -18.13 4.18
N LEU A 203 9.24 -19.19 3.34
CA LEU A 203 9.84 -20.48 3.66
C LEU A 203 10.42 -21.16 2.42
N PHE A 204 11.45 -21.97 2.62
CA PHE A 204 12.07 -22.79 1.58
C PHE A 204 11.49 -24.21 1.61
N PRO A 205 10.68 -24.63 0.62
CA PRO A 205 10.06 -25.97 0.63
C PRO A 205 11.05 -27.12 0.79
N ARG A 206 12.26 -26.96 0.25
CA ARG A 206 13.32 -27.98 0.34
C ARG A 206 13.76 -28.30 1.77
N SER A 207 13.63 -27.36 2.70
CA SER A 207 13.93 -27.58 4.11
C SER A 207 12.82 -28.33 4.87
N PHE A 208 11.67 -28.50 4.22
CA PHE A 208 10.53 -29.28 4.70
C PHE A 208 10.37 -30.63 3.98
N GLY A 209 11.35 -31.02 3.15
CA GLY A 209 11.28 -32.25 2.37
C GLY A 209 10.46 -32.13 1.08
N GLY A 210 10.29 -30.92 0.58
CA GLY A 210 9.57 -30.61 -0.66
C GLY A 210 8.22 -29.93 -0.43
N LEU A 211 7.41 -29.88 -1.49
CA LEU A 211 6.10 -29.20 -1.49
C LEU A 211 5.10 -29.88 -0.55
N ALA A 212 5.08 -31.22 -0.51
CA ALA A 212 4.21 -31.95 0.38
C ALA A 212 4.51 -31.68 1.85
N GLY A 213 5.80 -31.68 2.26
CA GLY A 213 6.18 -31.35 3.63
C GLY A 213 5.94 -29.87 3.98
N ALA A 214 6.07 -28.96 3.01
CA ALA A 214 5.67 -27.57 3.18
C ALA A 214 4.14 -27.45 3.40
N ALA A 215 3.33 -28.23 2.66
CA ALA A 215 1.89 -28.28 2.86
C ALA A 215 1.51 -28.77 4.28
N ASP A 216 2.21 -29.76 4.80
CA ASP A 216 2.00 -30.26 6.17
C ASP A 216 2.31 -29.19 7.25
N HIS A 217 3.16 -28.20 6.93
CA HIS A 217 3.49 -27.12 7.85
C HIS A 217 2.54 -25.90 7.76
N LEU A 218 1.73 -25.77 6.70
CA LEU A 218 0.79 -24.65 6.53
C LEU A 218 -0.18 -24.43 7.71
N PRO A 219 -0.72 -25.46 8.38
CA PRO A 219 -1.58 -25.25 9.54
C PRO A 219 -0.91 -24.47 10.68
N ALA A 220 0.39 -24.69 10.92
CA ALA A 220 1.12 -23.95 11.94
C ALA A 220 1.31 -22.49 11.55
N ILE A 221 1.58 -22.21 10.27
CA ILE A 221 1.68 -20.84 9.73
C ILE A 221 0.32 -20.12 9.82
N ALA A 222 -0.78 -20.79 9.44
CA ALA A 222 -2.13 -20.27 9.56
C ALA A 222 -2.50 -19.97 11.02
N GLN A 223 -2.08 -20.81 11.97
CA GLN A 223 -2.30 -20.60 13.40
C GLN A 223 -1.58 -19.34 13.91
N MET A 224 -0.39 -19.04 13.39
CA MET A 224 0.30 -17.77 13.66
C MET A 224 -0.40 -16.55 13.03
N GLY A 225 -1.40 -16.76 12.17
CA GLY A 225 -2.21 -15.70 11.58
C GLY A 225 -1.62 -15.06 10.33
N PHE A 226 -0.75 -15.75 9.60
CA PHE A 226 -0.26 -15.28 8.30
C PHE A 226 -1.32 -15.43 7.21
N ASP A 227 -1.20 -14.61 6.19
CA ASP A 227 -2.14 -14.52 5.06
C ASP A 227 -1.50 -15.01 3.76
N ILE A 228 -0.18 -14.88 3.63
CA ILE A 228 0.57 -15.21 2.42
C ILE A 228 1.80 -16.03 2.82
N VAL A 229 2.00 -17.15 2.13
CA VAL A 229 3.21 -17.97 2.23
C VAL A 229 4.02 -17.75 0.97
N TYR A 230 5.19 -17.11 1.12
CA TYR A 230 6.09 -16.84 0.02
C TYR A 230 7.13 -17.94 -0.11
N LEU A 231 7.24 -18.47 -1.32
CA LEU A 231 8.20 -19.49 -1.71
C LEU A 231 9.29 -18.87 -2.60
N PRO A 232 10.58 -18.99 -2.24
CA PRO A 232 11.70 -18.79 -3.17
C PRO A 232 11.52 -19.63 -4.44
N PRO A 233 12.30 -19.38 -5.51
CA PRO A 233 12.14 -20.11 -6.76
C PRO A 233 12.07 -21.63 -6.56
N VAL A 234 11.02 -22.25 -7.11
CA VAL A 234 10.76 -23.70 -7.04
C VAL A 234 11.27 -24.46 -8.24
N HIS A 235 12.00 -23.79 -9.12
CA HIS A 235 12.47 -24.28 -10.41
C HIS A 235 13.72 -25.17 -10.27
N PRO A 236 14.08 -25.96 -11.31
CA PRO A 236 15.36 -26.65 -11.37
C PRO A 236 16.53 -25.70 -11.17
N ILE A 237 17.57 -26.16 -10.47
CA ILE A 237 18.77 -25.38 -10.17
C ILE A 237 19.93 -25.88 -11.07
N GLY A 238 20.65 -24.95 -11.70
CA GLY A 238 21.78 -25.25 -12.54
C GLY A 238 22.89 -26.03 -11.83
N ARG A 239 23.69 -26.79 -12.57
CA ARG A 239 24.81 -27.60 -12.08
C ARG A 239 26.14 -26.91 -12.30
N THR A 240 26.25 -26.12 -13.37
CA THR A 240 27.48 -25.38 -13.72
C THR A 240 27.69 -24.23 -12.74
N ALA A 241 28.88 -24.14 -12.18
CA ALA A 241 29.27 -23.14 -11.16
C ALA A 241 28.37 -23.13 -9.91
N ARG A 242 27.67 -24.24 -9.62
CA ARG A 242 26.73 -24.38 -8.51
C ARG A 242 27.40 -24.10 -7.18
N LYS A 243 26.76 -23.29 -6.36
CA LYS A 243 27.29 -22.81 -5.08
C LYS A 243 27.15 -23.85 -3.97
N GLY A 244 28.16 -23.95 -3.14
CA GLY A 244 28.16 -24.71 -1.88
C GLY A 244 27.76 -23.84 -0.69
N PRO A 245 27.84 -24.41 0.55
CA PRO A 245 27.54 -23.72 1.80
C PRO A 245 28.19 -22.33 1.88
N ASN A 246 27.47 -21.37 2.43
CA ASN A 246 27.92 -19.98 2.58
C ASN A 246 28.42 -19.34 1.27
N ASN A 247 27.79 -19.68 0.14
CA ASN A 247 28.15 -19.16 -1.19
C ASN A 247 29.55 -19.61 -1.68
N ASP A 248 30.02 -20.78 -1.25
CA ASP A 248 31.29 -21.33 -1.69
C ASP A 248 31.27 -21.62 -3.22
N PRO A 249 32.13 -20.98 -4.02
CA PRO A 249 32.20 -21.23 -5.47
C PRO A 249 32.68 -22.63 -5.82
N ALA A 250 33.27 -23.37 -4.88
CA ALA A 250 33.80 -24.73 -5.08
C ALA A 250 32.77 -25.84 -4.68
N GLY A 251 31.48 -25.52 -4.54
CA GLY A 251 30.44 -26.46 -4.10
C GLY A 251 30.29 -27.70 -5.00
N GLY A 252 30.49 -27.55 -6.29
CA GLY A 252 30.36 -28.64 -7.28
C GLY A 252 28.88 -28.94 -7.64
N PRO A 253 28.67 -29.82 -8.67
CA PRO A 253 27.35 -30.04 -9.26
C PRO A 253 26.32 -30.68 -8.32
N ASP A 254 26.77 -31.36 -7.28
CA ASP A 254 25.93 -32.06 -6.29
C ASP A 254 25.66 -31.23 -5.04
N ALA A 255 26.16 -29.98 -4.95
CA ALA A 255 25.84 -29.07 -3.87
C ALA A 255 24.36 -28.70 -3.87
N VAL A 256 23.83 -28.22 -2.74
CA VAL A 256 22.43 -27.79 -2.64
C VAL A 256 22.13 -26.67 -3.63
N GLY A 257 23.03 -25.72 -3.80
CA GLY A 257 22.90 -24.60 -4.74
C GLY A 257 21.88 -23.56 -4.33
N SER A 258 21.87 -22.45 -5.07
CA SER A 258 20.93 -21.35 -4.88
C SER A 258 19.65 -21.57 -5.70
N PRO A 259 18.45 -21.43 -5.15
CA PRO A 259 17.19 -21.48 -5.91
C PRO A 259 17.13 -20.43 -7.03
N TRP A 260 17.84 -19.31 -6.88
CA TRP A 260 17.87 -18.24 -7.86
C TRP A 260 18.79 -18.53 -9.08
N ALA A 261 19.56 -19.61 -9.05
CA ALA A 261 20.28 -20.12 -10.22
C ALA A 261 19.36 -21.03 -11.05
N ILE A 262 18.34 -20.42 -11.66
CA ILE A 262 17.18 -21.10 -12.27
C ILE A 262 17.57 -21.79 -13.58
N GLY A 263 17.14 -23.04 -13.70
CA GLY A 263 17.21 -23.84 -14.92
C GLY A 263 18.30 -24.90 -14.89
N GLY A 264 17.97 -26.05 -15.47
CA GLY A 264 18.79 -27.22 -15.58
C GLY A 264 18.30 -28.14 -16.71
N PRO A 265 18.86 -29.36 -16.83
CA PRO A 265 18.35 -30.32 -17.80
C PRO A 265 16.87 -30.69 -17.66
N GLU A 266 16.33 -30.45 -16.47
CA GLU A 266 14.93 -30.72 -16.10
C GLU A 266 13.97 -29.62 -16.58
N GLY A 267 14.48 -28.46 -17.01
CA GLY A 267 13.70 -27.34 -17.52
C GLY A 267 14.09 -25.98 -16.93
N GLY A 268 13.30 -24.95 -17.25
CA GLY A 268 13.49 -23.57 -16.81
C GLY A 268 12.41 -23.08 -15.83
N HIS A 269 11.94 -21.85 -16.04
CA HIS A 269 11.02 -21.14 -15.15
C HIS A 269 9.59 -21.74 -15.09
N THR A 270 9.23 -22.64 -16.00
CA THR A 270 7.94 -23.35 -16.00
C THR A 270 8.07 -24.81 -15.58
N ALA A 271 9.21 -25.18 -14.96
CA ALA A 271 9.44 -26.53 -14.43
C ALA A 271 9.63 -26.47 -12.91
N LEU A 272 9.35 -27.61 -12.24
CA LEU A 272 9.61 -27.80 -10.82
C LEU A 272 10.93 -28.55 -10.63
N HIS A 273 11.67 -28.17 -9.56
CA HIS A 273 12.82 -28.94 -9.13
C HIS A 273 12.38 -30.35 -8.72
N PRO A 274 13.01 -31.42 -9.24
CA PRO A 274 12.57 -32.80 -8.99
C PRO A 274 12.47 -33.18 -7.50
N ASP A 275 13.40 -32.65 -6.66
CA ASP A 275 13.42 -32.92 -5.23
C ASP A 275 12.28 -32.21 -4.46
N LEU A 276 11.58 -31.27 -5.08
CA LEU A 276 10.44 -30.59 -4.46
C LEU A 276 9.13 -31.36 -4.63
N GLY A 277 9.03 -32.22 -5.64
CA GLY A 277 7.82 -32.98 -5.96
C GLY A 277 7.32 -32.74 -7.39
N THR A 278 6.04 -32.94 -7.57
CA THR A 278 5.31 -32.87 -8.85
C THR A 278 4.41 -31.63 -8.93
N PHE A 279 3.83 -31.36 -10.10
CA PHE A 279 2.81 -30.32 -10.24
C PHE A 279 1.54 -30.65 -9.44
N ASP A 280 1.20 -31.94 -9.29
CA ASP A 280 0.09 -32.34 -8.41
C ASP A 280 0.35 -31.96 -6.95
N ASP A 281 1.61 -32.07 -6.48
CA ASP A 281 2.01 -31.62 -5.14
C ASP A 281 1.96 -30.10 -5.02
N PHE A 282 2.34 -29.37 -6.07
CA PHE A 282 2.24 -27.90 -6.09
C PHE A 282 0.79 -27.43 -6.04
N ASP A 283 -0.07 -28.01 -6.87
CA ASP A 283 -1.49 -27.67 -6.91
C ASP A 283 -2.19 -28.03 -5.58
N ALA A 284 -1.78 -29.14 -4.94
CA ALA A 284 -2.24 -29.53 -3.61
C ALA A 284 -1.80 -28.52 -2.54
N LEU A 285 -0.56 -28.02 -2.60
CA LEU A 285 -0.06 -26.98 -1.69
C LEU A 285 -0.87 -25.68 -1.84
N VAL A 286 -1.11 -25.23 -3.08
CA VAL A 286 -1.93 -24.03 -3.36
C VAL A 286 -3.35 -24.20 -2.84
N ALA A 287 -3.96 -25.39 -3.05
CA ALA A 287 -5.29 -25.69 -2.54
C ALA A 287 -5.32 -25.70 -1.00
N ALA A 288 -4.34 -26.35 -0.35
CA ALA A 288 -4.24 -26.39 1.11
C ALA A 288 -4.08 -25.00 1.74
N ALA A 289 -3.26 -24.14 1.12
CA ALA A 289 -3.11 -22.74 1.57
C ALA A 289 -4.45 -22.01 1.49
N ARG A 290 -5.16 -22.12 0.37
CA ARG A 290 -6.48 -21.51 0.16
C ARG A 290 -7.53 -22.00 1.16
N ASP A 291 -7.55 -23.29 1.47
CA ASP A 291 -8.48 -23.89 2.43
C ASP A 291 -8.23 -23.38 3.86
N LEU A 292 -7.00 -22.94 4.15
CA LEU A 292 -6.60 -22.28 5.40
C LEU A 292 -6.76 -20.75 5.35
N GLY A 293 -7.30 -20.19 4.28
CA GLY A 293 -7.48 -18.74 4.11
C GLY A 293 -6.18 -17.99 3.77
N MET A 294 -5.16 -18.72 3.32
CA MET A 294 -3.87 -18.17 2.89
C MET A 294 -3.70 -18.27 1.37
N GLU A 295 -2.71 -17.55 0.86
CA GLU A 295 -2.29 -17.59 -0.54
C GLU A 295 -0.82 -17.97 -0.68
N ILE A 296 -0.47 -18.67 -1.76
CA ILE A 296 0.92 -18.90 -2.13
C ILE A 296 1.41 -17.73 -2.97
N ALA A 297 2.49 -17.09 -2.54
CA ALA A 297 3.27 -16.17 -3.35
C ALA A 297 4.48 -16.91 -3.92
N LEU A 298 4.74 -16.73 -5.21
CA LEU A 298 5.87 -17.34 -5.88
C LEU A 298 6.90 -16.27 -6.26
N ASP A 299 8.18 -16.65 -6.19
CA ASP A 299 9.25 -15.78 -6.66
C ASP A 299 9.27 -15.68 -8.19
N TYR A 300 9.29 -14.47 -8.70
CA TYR A 300 9.47 -14.18 -10.13
C TYR A 300 10.85 -13.58 -10.35
N ALA A 301 11.84 -14.48 -10.52
CA ALA A 301 13.24 -14.14 -10.70
C ALA A 301 13.66 -14.35 -12.16
N LEU A 302 13.77 -13.26 -12.91
CA LEU A 302 14.09 -13.26 -14.34
C LEU A 302 15.61 -13.29 -14.57
N GLN A 303 16.19 -14.46 -14.38
CA GLN A 303 17.60 -14.77 -14.60
C GLN A 303 17.76 -16.28 -14.80
N CYS A 304 18.85 -16.69 -15.44
CA CYS A 304 19.08 -18.08 -15.81
C CYS A 304 20.37 -18.62 -15.19
N SER A 305 20.41 -19.91 -14.89
CA SER A 305 21.68 -20.59 -14.69
C SER A 305 22.39 -20.78 -16.04
N PRO A 306 23.71 -21.12 -16.06
CA PRO A 306 24.38 -21.51 -17.29
C PRO A 306 23.77 -22.73 -18.01
N ASP A 307 23.01 -23.55 -17.28
CA ASP A 307 22.39 -24.79 -17.79
C ASP A 307 20.92 -24.60 -18.19
N HIS A 308 20.39 -23.39 -18.14
CA HIS A 308 19.00 -23.08 -18.51
C HIS A 308 18.79 -23.36 -20.01
N PRO A 309 17.65 -23.95 -20.44
CA PRO A 309 17.34 -24.20 -21.85
C PRO A 309 17.55 -22.98 -22.76
N TRP A 310 17.11 -21.80 -22.30
CA TRP A 310 17.25 -20.56 -23.06
C TRP A 310 18.70 -20.18 -23.43
N VAL A 311 19.68 -20.64 -22.66
CA VAL A 311 21.11 -20.36 -22.98
C VAL A 311 21.51 -20.98 -24.34
N ALA A 312 20.96 -22.14 -24.65
CA ALA A 312 21.19 -22.81 -25.92
C ALA A 312 20.22 -22.44 -27.03
N GLU A 313 18.95 -22.21 -26.67
CA GLU A 313 17.83 -21.93 -27.58
C GLU A 313 17.78 -20.48 -28.03
N HIS A 314 18.15 -19.54 -27.13
CA HIS A 314 18.05 -18.09 -27.30
C HIS A 314 19.33 -17.37 -26.83
N PRO A 315 20.51 -17.64 -27.41
CA PRO A 315 21.75 -16.98 -27.02
C PRO A 315 21.70 -15.46 -27.17
N GLU A 316 20.84 -14.93 -28.06
CA GLU A 316 20.60 -13.51 -28.27
C GLU A 316 19.95 -12.82 -27.04
N TRP A 317 19.36 -13.55 -26.11
CA TRP A 317 18.79 -13.03 -24.88
C TRP A 317 19.80 -12.78 -23.77
N PHE A 318 21.11 -12.96 -24.06
CA PHE A 318 22.18 -12.80 -23.08
C PHE A 318 23.23 -11.80 -23.54
N HIS A 319 23.93 -11.19 -22.60
CA HIS A 319 25.07 -10.34 -22.90
C HIS A 319 26.34 -11.21 -23.13
N HIS A 320 26.93 -11.06 -24.29
CA HIS A 320 28.20 -11.74 -24.63
C HIS A 320 29.39 -10.84 -24.36
N ARG A 321 30.47 -11.45 -23.83
CA ARG A 321 31.77 -10.81 -23.65
C ARG A 321 32.58 -10.88 -24.95
N PRO A 322 33.64 -10.06 -25.07
CA PRO A 322 34.48 -10.09 -26.27
C PRO A 322 35.12 -11.45 -26.62
N ASP A 323 35.24 -12.35 -25.65
CA ASP A 323 35.72 -13.72 -25.83
C ASP A 323 34.63 -14.72 -26.23
N GLY A 324 33.40 -14.25 -26.40
CA GLY A 324 32.22 -15.06 -26.75
C GLY A 324 31.53 -15.72 -25.55
N SER A 325 32.07 -15.62 -24.34
CA SER A 325 31.39 -16.13 -23.15
C SER A 325 30.22 -15.24 -22.75
N ILE A 326 29.20 -15.84 -22.13
CA ILE A 326 28.06 -15.08 -21.57
C ILE A 326 28.50 -14.39 -20.26
N ALA A 327 28.06 -13.15 -20.07
CA ALA A 327 28.32 -12.39 -18.85
C ALA A 327 27.49 -12.97 -17.69
N TYR A 328 28.16 -13.34 -16.60
CA TYR A 328 27.48 -13.72 -15.35
C TYR A 328 27.15 -12.50 -14.49
N ALA A 329 26.22 -12.66 -13.55
CA ALA A 329 25.84 -11.62 -12.60
C ALA A 329 27.02 -11.28 -11.67
N GLU A 330 27.28 -9.99 -11.50
CA GLU A 330 28.32 -9.53 -10.58
C GLU A 330 27.94 -8.16 -9.96
N ASN A 331 28.33 -7.99 -8.71
CA ASN A 331 28.36 -6.69 -8.03
C ASN A 331 29.73 -6.61 -7.36
N PRO A 332 30.75 -6.10 -8.09
CA PRO A 332 32.14 -6.20 -7.67
C PRO A 332 32.35 -5.71 -6.22
N PRO A 333 33.08 -6.49 -5.40
CA PRO A 333 33.86 -7.69 -5.77
C PRO A 333 33.08 -9.02 -5.79
N LYS A 334 31.77 -9.02 -5.45
CA LYS A 334 30.94 -10.24 -5.47
C LYS A 334 30.66 -10.73 -6.88
N LYS A 335 30.76 -12.06 -7.09
CA LYS A 335 30.55 -12.74 -8.37
C LYS A 335 29.57 -13.89 -8.20
N TYR A 336 28.61 -13.98 -9.12
CA TYR A 336 27.58 -15.02 -9.15
C TYR A 336 27.65 -15.78 -10.48
N GLN A 337 28.69 -16.65 -10.61
CA GLN A 337 28.96 -17.36 -11.86
C GLN A 337 27.87 -18.38 -12.22
N ASP A 338 27.04 -18.74 -11.27
CA ASP A 338 25.88 -19.61 -11.41
C ASP A 338 24.62 -18.86 -11.94
N ILE A 339 24.73 -17.55 -12.23
CA ILE A 339 23.61 -16.73 -12.68
C ILE A 339 23.99 -15.92 -13.92
N TYR A 340 23.27 -16.11 -15.02
CA TYR A 340 23.31 -15.30 -16.23
C TYR A 340 22.11 -14.33 -16.26
N PRO A 341 22.34 -13.01 -16.16
CA PRO A 341 21.30 -12.01 -16.35
C PRO A 341 20.77 -12.02 -17.79
N LEU A 342 19.47 -11.84 -17.95
CA LEU A 342 18.85 -11.65 -19.25
C LEU A 342 19.13 -10.24 -19.80
N ASN A 343 19.35 -10.15 -21.09
CA ASN A 343 19.44 -8.90 -21.84
C ASN A 343 18.04 -8.45 -22.27
N PHE A 344 17.38 -7.62 -21.46
CA PHE A 344 16.04 -7.10 -21.76
C PHE A 344 16.01 -6.09 -22.92
N TRP A 345 17.16 -5.74 -23.50
CA TRP A 345 17.28 -4.75 -24.57
C TRP A 345 18.25 -5.22 -25.65
N PRO A 346 18.00 -6.38 -26.28
CA PRO A 346 18.79 -6.83 -27.42
C PRO A 346 18.67 -5.84 -28.59
N ASP A 347 19.63 -5.89 -29.51
CA ASP A 347 19.69 -4.94 -30.65
C ASP A 347 18.51 -5.11 -31.59
N GLU A 348 18.03 -6.32 -31.80
CA GLU A 348 16.87 -6.63 -32.64
C GLU A 348 15.56 -6.49 -31.85
N GLU A 349 14.60 -5.74 -32.39
CA GLU A 349 13.31 -5.52 -31.76
C GLU A 349 12.48 -6.81 -31.63
N GLY A 350 12.61 -7.71 -32.62
CA GLY A 350 11.94 -9.01 -32.60
C GLY A 350 12.39 -9.88 -31.44
N ASP A 351 13.69 -9.93 -31.15
CA ASP A 351 14.26 -10.70 -30.05
C ASP A 351 13.83 -10.12 -28.69
N ARG A 352 13.77 -8.78 -28.60
CA ARG A 352 13.29 -8.09 -27.41
C ARG A 352 11.84 -8.46 -27.11
N GLN A 353 10.95 -8.40 -28.11
CA GLN A 353 9.55 -8.73 -27.92
C GLN A 353 9.39 -10.22 -27.58
N ALA A 354 10.12 -11.12 -28.25
CA ALA A 354 10.09 -12.54 -27.97
C ALA A 354 10.50 -12.85 -26.51
N LEU A 355 11.56 -12.20 -26.00
CA LEU A 355 11.96 -12.32 -24.59
C LEU A 355 10.88 -11.81 -23.64
N TRP A 356 10.28 -10.65 -23.95
CA TRP A 356 9.25 -10.07 -23.10
C TRP A 356 8.00 -10.96 -23.06
N ASP A 357 7.58 -11.50 -24.21
CA ASP A 357 6.46 -12.43 -24.32
C ASP A 357 6.75 -13.72 -23.53
N ALA A 358 7.95 -14.31 -23.66
CA ALA A 358 8.35 -15.46 -22.87
C ALA A 358 8.35 -15.19 -21.36
N CYS A 359 8.72 -13.99 -20.93
CA CYS A 359 8.61 -13.57 -19.54
C CYS A 359 7.13 -13.51 -19.06
N LYS A 360 6.21 -13.01 -19.90
CA LYS A 360 4.78 -13.02 -19.58
C LYS A 360 4.22 -14.44 -19.50
N GLU A 361 4.60 -15.33 -20.42
CA GLU A 361 4.18 -16.73 -20.44
C GLU A 361 4.54 -17.48 -19.15
N ILE A 362 5.67 -17.13 -18.49
CA ILE A 362 6.01 -17.67 -17.16
C ILE A 362 4.92 -17.31 -16.14
N LEU A 363 4.49 -16.05 -16.12
CA LEU A 363 3.43 -15.61 -15.19
C LEU A 363 2.09 -16.30 -15.51
N ASP A 364 1.72 -16.34 -16.79
CA ASP A 364 0.48 -16.99 -17.24
C ASP A 364 0.44 -18.47 -16.85
N PHE A 365 1.59 -19.16 -16.97
CA PHE A 365 1.73 -20.55 -16.55
C PHE A 365 1.43 -20.73 -15.06
N TRP A 366 2.08 -19.96 -14.18
CA TRP A 366 1.89 -20.08 -12.74
C TRP A 366 0.53 -19.53 -12.26
N ILE A 367 -0.03 -18.56 -12.95
CA ILE A 367 -1.42 -18.11 -12.75
C ILE A 367 -2.38 -19.25 -13.07
N GLY A 368 -2.09 -20.05 -14.12
CA GLY A 368 -2.83 -21.27 -14.46
C GLY A 368 -2.83 -22.32 -13.35
N HIS A 369 -1.75 -22.41 -12.55
CA HIS A 369 -1.64 -23.24 -11.34
C HIS A 369 -2.18 -22.58 -10.07
N GLY A 370 -2.93 -21.46 -10.19
CA GLY A 370 -3.63 -20.82 -9.07
C GLY A 370 -2.84 -19.78 -8.30
N VAL A 371 -1.61 -19.44 -8.69
CA VAL A 371 -0.84 -18.37 -8.08
C VAL A 371 -1.45 -17.01 -8.42
N ARG A 372 -1.60 -16.14 -7.42
CA ARG A 372 -2.16 -14.78 -7.56
C ARG A 372 -1.27 -13.71 -6.96
N VAL A 373 -0.13 -14.10 -6.40
CA VAL A 373 0.83 -13.19 -5.77
C VAL A 373 2.23 -13.55 -6.24
N PHE A 374 2.98 -12.58 -6.73
CA PHE A 374 4.37 -12.75 -7.14
C PHE A 374 5.27 -11.77 -6.38
N ARG A 375 6.30 -12.30 -5.75
CA ARG A 375 7.44 -11.50 -5.29
C ARG A 375 8.44 -11.42 -6.43
N VAL A 376 8.78 -10.22 -6.85
CA VAL A 376 9.64 -10.00 -8.00
C VAL A 376 11.06 -9.71 -7.54
N ASP A 377 11.98 -10.59 -7.94
CA ASP A 377 13.39 -10.52 -7.59
C ASP A 377 14.10 -9.39 -8.36
N ASN A 378 14.74 -8.47 -7.63
CA ASN A 378 15.55 -7.38 -8.17
C ASN A 378 14.95 -6.68 -9.41
N PRO A 379 13.71 -6.17 -9.39
CA PRO A 379 13.09 -5.55 -10.57
C PRO A 379 13.83 -4.29 -11.04
N HIS A 380 14.60 -3.66 -10.18
CA HIS A 380 15.42 -2.48 -10.50
C HIS A 380 16.61 -2.77 -11.43
N THR A 381 16.93 -4.04 -11.66
CA THR A 381 17.97 -4.48 -12.62
C THR A 381 17.42 -4.69 -14.04
N LYS A 382 16.12 -4.55 -14.23
CA LYS A 382 15.45 -4.67 -15.52
C LYS A 382 14.96 -3.29 -15.98
N PRO A 383 14.80 -3.05 -17.29
CA PRO A 383 14.32 -1.75 -17.79
C PRO A 383 12.92 -1.41 -17.25
N VAL A 384 12.69 -0.15 -16.89
CA VAL A 384 11.36 0.32 -16.49
C VAL A 384 10.31 0.07 -17.57
N ALA A 385 10.67 0.26 -18.84
CA ALA A 385 9.80 0.01 -19.98
C ALA A 385 9.27 -1.44 -20.06
N PHE A 386 10.06 -2.42 -19.61
CA PHE A 386 9.61 -3.81 -19.50
C PHE A 386 8.44 -3.93 -18.48
N TRP A 387 8.58 -3.30 -17.33
CA TRP A 387 7.52 -3.31 -16.29
C TRP A 387 6.28 -2.51 -16.71
N GLU A 388 6.48 -1.38 -17.41
CA GLU A 388 5.40 -0.58 -18.00
C GLU A 388 4.55 -1.38 -19.00
N TRP A 389 5.16 -2.34 -19.67
CA TRP A 389 4.47 -3.24 -20.59
C TRP A 389 3.88 -4.45 -19.86
N LEU A 390 4.68 -5.15 -19.03
CA LEU A 390 4.29 -6.44 -18.44
C LEU A 390 3.16 -6.31 -17.43
N LEU A 391 3.28 -5.37 -16.47
CA LEU A 391 2.33 -5.31 -15.36
C LEU A 391 0.91 -5.01 -15.84
N PRO A 392 0.68 -3.98 -16.69
CA PRO A 392 -0.65 -3.75 -17.24
C PRO A 392 -1.16 -4.88 -18.14
N ALA A 393 -0.28 -5.58 -18.88
CA ALA A 393 -0.68 -6.70 -19.73
C ALA A 393 -1.24 -7.86 -18.89
N VAL A 394 -0.58 -8.21 -17.79
CA VAL A 394 -1.06 -9.25 -16.87
C VAL A 394 -2.32 -8.79 -16.12
N GLN A 395 -2.34 -7.57 -15.61
CA GLN A 395 -3.44 -7.04 -14.82
C GLN A 395 -4.72 -6.82 -15.65
N ALA A 396 -4.60 -6.62 -16.96
CA ALA A 396 -5.78 -6.55 -17.86
C ALA A 396 -6.53 -7.88 -17.94
N GLU A 397 -5.82 -9.01 -17.88
CA GLU A 397 -6.37 -10.35 -17.93
C GLU A 397 -6.70 -10.89 -16.53
N HIS A 398 -5.86 -10.52 -15.54
CA HIS A 398 -5.89 -11.00 -14.16
C HIS A 398 -5.78 -9.81 -13.17
N PRO A 399 -6.84 -9.02 -13.00
CA PRO A 399 -6.81 -7.82 -12.14
C PRO A 399 -6.65 -8.14 -10.64
N ASP A 400 -6.76 -9.41 -10.25
CA ASP A 400 -6.57 -9.93 -8.90
C ASP A 400 -5.11 -10.34 -8.61
N VAL A 401 -4.21 -10.31 -9.60
CA VAL A 401 -2.79 -10.64 -9.43
C VAL A 401 -2.03 -9.47 -8.81
N LEU A 402 -1.21 -9.77 -7.80
CA LEU A 402 -0.41 -8.81 -7.05
C LEU A 402 1.09 -9.04 -7.27
N PHE A 403 1.82 -7.93 -7.32
CA PHE A 403 3.28 -7.93 -7.48
C PHE A 403 3.95 -7.18 -6.33
N LEU A 404 4.83 -7.86 -5.60
CA LEU A 404 5.68 -7.28 -4.55
C LEU A 404 7.09 -7.07 -5.12
N ALA A 405 7.53 -5.82 -5.21
CA ALA A 405 8.86 -5.47 -5.71
C ALA A 405 9.93 -5.63 -4.62
N GLU A 406 10.90 -6.51 -4.81
CA GLU A 406 12.12 -6.51 -4.02
C GLU A 406 13.16 -5.58 -4.67
N ALA A 407 13.12 -4.32 -4.27
CA ALA A 407 13.92 -3.28 -4.91
C ALA A 407 14.72 -2.46 -3.89
N PHE A 408 15.74 -3.08 -3.29
CA PHE A 408 16.68 -2.38 -2.41
C PHE A 408 17.64 -1.54 -3.26
N THR A 409 17.16 -0.40 -3.73
CA THR A 409 17.81 0.46 -4.69
C THR A 409 17.64 1.94 -4.35
N ARG A 410 18.10 2.83 -5.21
CA ARG A 410 17.95 4.28 -5.05
C ARG A 410 16.48 4.71 -4.94
N PRO A 411 16.14 5.69 -4.09
CA PRO A 411 14.74 6.07 -3.83
C PRO A 411 13.91 6.40 -5.06
N LYS A 412 14.51 7.05 -6.07
CA LYS A 412 13.81 7.39 -7.33
C LYS A 412 13.46 6.17 -8.17
N VAL A 413 14.32 5.14 -8.17
CA VAL A 413 14.07 3.90 -8.90
C VAL A 413 12.98 3.10 -8.19
N MET A 414 13.05 2.97 -6.86
CA MET A 414 12.02 2.31 -6.05
C MET A 414 10.64 2.98 -6.25
N ALA A 415 10.59 4.31 -6.21
CA ALA A 415 9.35 5.07 -6.45
C ALA A 415 8.81 4.84 -7.87
N ARG A 416 9.68 4.83 -8.90
CA ARG A 416 9.25 4.56 -10.27
C ARG A 416 8.66 3.16 -10.45
N LEU A 417 9.23 2.14 -9.82
CA LEU A 417 8.67 0.79 -9.85
C LEU A 417 7.26 0.77 -9.21
N ALA A 418 7.08 1.48 -8.09
CA ALA A 418 5.75 1.61 -7.51
C ALA A 418 4.77 2.35 -8.46
N GLU A 419 5.20 3.42 -9.14
CA GLU A 419 4.35 4.16 -10.11
C GLU A 419 3.87 3.27 -11.26
N VAL A 420 4.76 2.47 -11.86
CA VAL A 420 4.46 1.68 -13.07
C VAL A 420 3.57 0.46 -12.83
N GLY A 421 3.21 0.15 -11.57
CA GLY A 421 2.16 -0.85 -11.32
C GLY A 421 2.47 -1.92 -10.26
N PHE A 422 3.67 -1.94 -9.65
CA PHE A 422 3.91 -2.87 -8.53
C PHE A 422 2.94 -2.62 -7.39
N SER A 423 2.23 -3.66 -6.95
CA SER A 423 1.17 -3.55 -5.93
C SER A 423 1.72 -3.18 -4.55
N GLN A 424 2.90 -3.71 -4.21
CA GLN A 424 3.63 -3.47 -2.96
C GLN A 424 5.13 -3.36 -3.23
N SER A 425 5.87 -2.82 -2.27
CA SER A 425 7.34 -2.72 -2.31
C SER A 425 7.97 -3.07 -0.97
N TYR A 426 9.06 -3.84 -1.01
CA TYR A 426 10.03 -3.83 0.09
C TYR A 426 10.53 -2.41 0.31
N THR A 427 11.11 -2.15 1.48
CA THR A 427 11.40 -0.79 1.93
C THR A 427 12.75 -0.72 2.65
N TYR A 428 13.15 0.49 3.05
CA TYR A 428 14.35 0.68 3.87
C TYR A 428 14.13 0.42 5.36
N PHE A 429 12.95 -0.08 5.77
CA PHE A 429 12.66 -0.40 7.17
C PHE A 429 13.76 -1.21 7.84
N THR A 430 14.31 -2.20 7.15
CA THR A 430 15.36 -3.10 7.65
C THR A 430 16.56 -2.32 8.25
N TRP A 431 16.90 -1.17 7.66
CA TRP A 431 18.04 -0.32 8.08
C TRP A 431 17.63 0.92 8.87
N ARG A 432 16.34 1.18 9.07
CA ARG A 432 15.84 2.26 9.93
C ARG A 432 15.66 1.73 11.34
N THR A 433 16.52 2.14 12.27
CA THR A 433 16.56 1.59 13.63
C THR A 433 16.31 2.63 14.71
N GLY A 434 16.69 3.87 14.47
CA GLY A 434 16.47 4.99 15.37
C GLY A 434 15.06 5.57 15.30
N ARG A 435 14.59 6.17 16.41
CA ARG A 435 13.27 6.82 16.49
C ARG A 435 13.05 7.83 15.37
N TRP A 436 13.99 8.75 15.18
CA TRP A 436 13.91 9.79 14.15
C TRP A 436 13.82 9.19 12.73
N GLU A 437 14.67 8.23 12.41
CA GLU A 437 14.70 7.58 11.11
C GLU A 437 13.38 6.88 10.77
N LEU A 438 12.77 6.21 11.76
CA LEU A 438 11.48 5.55 11.61
C LEU A 438 10.36 6.56 11.39
N GLN A 439 10.32 7.64 12.19
CA GLN A 439 9.31 8.69 12.08
C GLN A 439 9.39 9.39 10.72
N GLU A 440 10.56 9.89 10.33
CA GLU A 440 10.76 10.56 9.03
C GLU A 440 10.34 9.66 7.86
N TYR A 441 10.74 8.40 7.93
CA TYR A 441 10.43 7.44 6.86
C TYR A 441 8.94 7.13 6.77
N LEU A 442 8.26 6.97 7.89
CA LEU A 442 6.82 6.75 7.91
C LEU A 442 6.03 7.99 7.47
N GLU A 443 6.46 9.19 7.86
CA GLU A 443 5.87 10.44 7.37
C GLU A 443 5.96 10.54 5.84
N GLU A 444 7.11 10.17 5.25
CA GLU A 444 7.28 10.11 3.80
C GLU A 444 6.31 9.12 3.15
N LEU A 445 6.17 7.91 3.72
CA LEU A 445 5.37 6.83 3.14
C LEU A 445 3.86 6.99 3.35
N ALA A 446 3.43 7.55 4.49
CA ALA A 446 2.03 7.63 4.88
C ALA A 446 1.37 8.96 4.50
N HIS A 447 2.11 10.07 4.55
CA HIS A 447 1.59 11.42 4.37
C HIS A 447 2.21 12.18 3.19
N GLY A 448 3.40 11.75 2.74
CA GLY A 448 4.04 12.31 1.56
C GLY A 448 3.34 11.93 0.25
N PRO A 449 3.78 12.49 -0.89
CA PRO A 449 3.20 12.17 -2.21
C PRO A 449 3.26 10.68 -2.57
N LYS A 450 4.22 9.93 -2.03
CA LYS A 450 4.37 8.49 -2.27
C LYS A 450 3.19 7.67 -1.74
N ALA A 451 2.48 8.15 -0.74
CA ALA A 451 1.29 7.49 -0.21
C ALA A 451 0.20 7.25 -1.29
N ASP A 452 0.19 8.03 -2.36
CA ASP A 452 -0.79 7.90 -3.43
C ASP A 452 -0.55 6.69 -4.35
N TYR A 453 0.68 6.12 -4.37
CA TYR A 453 1.03 5.05 -5.30
C TYR A 453 1.98 3.98 -4.76
N MET A 454 2.64 4.17 -3.61
CA MET A 454 3.56 3.21 -3.02
C MET A 454 2.96 2.60 -1.75
N ARG A 455 2.79 1.27 -1.74
CA ARG A 455 2.35 0.53 -0.56
C ARG A 455 3.54 -0.21 0.04
N PRO A 456 4.00 0.18 1.24
CA PRO A 456 5.14 -0.44 1.90
C PRO A 456 4.78 -1.81 2.46
N ASN A 457 5.71 -2.77 2.30
CA ASN A 457 5.70 -4.05 2.97
C ASN A 457 6.98 -4.15 3.82
N PHE A 458 6.83 -4.19 5.15
CA PHE A 458 7.95 -4.13 6.07
C PHE A 458 8.49 -5.52 6.41
N TRP A 459 9.77 -5.73 6.15
CA TRP A 459 10.47 -6.96 6.47
C TRP A 459 11.61 -6.67 7.46
N PRO A 460 11.58 -7.20 8.69
CA PRO A 460 12.69 -7.05 9.62
C PRO A 460 13.92 -7.88 9.20
N ASN A 461 13.70 -8.99 8.50
CA ASN A 461 14.73 -9.85 7.93
C ASN A 461 14.30 -10.43 6.58
N THR A 462 15.26 -10.88 5.78
CA THR A 462 15.09 -11.72 4.59
C THR A 462 16.20 -12.77 4.58
N PRO A 463 16.18 -13.80 3.72
CA PRO A 463 17.30 -14.75 3.62
C PRO A 463 18.66 -14.09 3.32
N ASP A 464 18.63 -12.90 2.69
CA ASP A 464 19.83 -12.12 2.33
C ASP A 464 20.23 -11.09 3.37
N ILE A 465 19.31 -10.72 4.26
CA ILE A 465 19.48 -9.54 5.12
C ILE A 465 19.15 -9.86 6.56
N LEU A 466 20.19 -9.97 7.34
CA LEU A 466 20.18 -9.94 8.81
C LEU A 466 20.92 -8.67 9.24
N SER A 467 20.21 -7.58 9.48
CA SER A 467 20.83 -6.27 9.70
C SER A 467 20.51 -5.64 11.06
N GLY A 468 21.24 -4.57 11.36
CA GLY A 468 21.00 -3.73 12.53
C GLY A 468 20.99 -4.52 13.84
N PRO A 469 19.99 -4.29 14.71
CA PRO A 469 19.93 -4.88 16.05
C PRO A 469 19.68 -6.39 16.07
N LEU A 470 19.36 -7.00 14.92
CA LEU A 470 19.13 -8.45 14.85
C LEU A 470 20.44 -9.26 14.76
N ARG A 471 21.53 -8.64 14.24
CA ARG A 471 22.84 -9.29 14.12
C ARG A 471 23.44 -9.54 15.49
N ASP A 472 23.63 -10.82 15.83
CA ASP A 472 24.04 -11.27 17.18
C ASP A 472 23.18 -10.69 18.30
N GLY A 473 21.99 -10.16 17.95
CA GLY A 473 21.09 -9.47 18.85
C GLY A 473 20.33 -10.41 19.79
N PRO A 474 19.86 -9.91 20.95
CA PRO A 474 19.05 -10.68 21.86
C PRO A 474 17.62 -10.85 21.35
N PRO A 475 16.83 -11.79 21.91
CA PRO A 475 15.41 -11.96 21.55
C PRO A 475 14.56 -10.70 21.67
N ALA A 476 14.94 -9.76 22.54
CA ALA A 476 14.26 -8.46 22.68
C ALA A 476 14.33 -7.63 21.39
N ALA A 477 15.46 -7.63 20.67
CA ALA A 477 15.58 -6.96 19.38
C ALA A 477 14.60 -7.53 18.35
N PHE A 478 14.41 -8.84 18.31
CA PHE A 478 13.43 -9.50 17.45
C PHE A 478 11.99 -9.11 17.83
N ARG A 479 11.65 -9.05 19.14
CA ARG A 479 10.34 -8.57 19.61
C ARG A 479 10.06 -7.14 19.15
N GLN A 480 11.02 -6.23 19.34
CA GLN A 480 10.92 -4.83 18.95
C GLN A 480 10.68 -4.68 17.43
N ARG A 481 11.53 -5.31 16.63
CA ARG A 481 11.44 -5.21 15.17
C ARG A 481 10.17 -5.85 14.62
N LEU A 482 9.69 -6.93 15.23
CA LEU A 482 8.44 -7.58 14.88
C LEU A 482 7.23 -6.66 15.13
N VAL A 483 7.15 -6.06 16.35
CA VAL A 483 6.05 -5.14 16.68
C VAL A 483 6.06 -3.94 15.76
N LEU A 484 7.23 -3.34 15.51
CA LEU A 484 7.37 -2.21 14.59
C LEU A 484 6.92 -2.59 13.17
N ALA A 485 7.38 -3.72 12.62
CA ALA A 485 6.98 -4.14 11.28
C ALA A 485 5.47 -4.39 11.18
N ALA A 486 4.90 -5.06 12.19
CA ALA A 486 3.49 -5.48 12.19
C ALA A 486 2.50 -4.34 12.45
N THR A 487 2.92 -3.21 13.05
CA THR A 487 1.99 -2.16 13.47
C THR A 487 2.21 -0.80 12.80
N LEU A 488 3.42 -0.51 12.29
CA LEU A 488 3.69 0.71 11.53
C LEU A 488 2.98 0.70 10.17
N THR A 489 2.96 -0.46 9.50
CA THR A 489 2.34 -0.60 8.18
C THR A 489 1.26 -1.70 8.16
N PRO A 490 0.31 -1.64 7.23
CA PRO A 490 -0.73 -2.66 7.09
C PRO A 490 -0.21 -3.97 6.47
N SER A 491 0.98 -3.99 5.86
CA SER A 491 1.59 -5.20 5.31
C SER A 491 3.01 -5.38 5.84
N TYR A 492 3.32 -6.60 6.29
CA TYR A 492 4.66 -6.96 6.76
C TYR A 492 4.94 -8.44 6.47
N GLY A 493 6.21 -8.84 6.56
CA GLY A 493 6.60 -10.23 6.43
C GLY A 493 7.78 -10.61 7.31
N ILE A 494 7.95 -11.91 7.55
CA ILE A 494 9.15 -12.49 8.17
C ILE A 494 9.64 -13.67 7.34
N TYR A 495 10.95 -13.89 7.35
CA TYR A 495 11.56 -15.11 6.86
C TYR A 495 11.62 -16.15 7.99
N SER A 496 11.32 -17.42 7.66
CA SER A 496 11.30 -18.55 8.60
C SER A 496 12.59 -18.67 9.42
N GLY A 497 12.46 -18.93 10.73
CA GLY A 497 13.58 -18.84 11.69
C GLY A 497 13.66 -17.50 12.42
N TYR A 498 12.93 -16.48 11.98
CA TYR A 498 12.77 -15.24 12.73
C TYR A 498 12.13 -15.48 14.10
N GLU A 499 11.08 -16.27 14.13
CA GLU A 499 10.39 -16.66 15.36
C GLU A 499 11.27 -17.47 16.33
N LEU A 500 12.37 -18.03 15.84
CA LEU A 500 13.39 -18.72 16.64
C LEU A 500 14.56 -17.81 17.01
N CYS A 501 14.50 -16.53 16.65
CA CYS A 501 15.55 -15.54 16.86
C CYS A 501 16.90 -15.97 16.24
N GLU A 502 16.89 -16.55 15.04
CA GLU A 502 18.13 -16.83 14.30
C GLU A 502 18.88 -15.52 14.03
N ASN A 503 20.05 -15.34 14.64
CA ASN A 503 20.74 -14.04 14.71
C ASN A 503 22.20 -14.08 14.24
N ARG A 504 22.70 -15.20 13.68
CA ARG A 504 24.11 -15.36 13.36
C ARG A 504 24.44 -14.90 11.96
N PRO A 505 25.19 -13.80 11.79
CA PRO A 505 25.64 -13.35 10.49
C PRO A 505 26.79 -14.25 9.94
N ALA A 506 26.95 -14.26 8.63
CA ALA A 506 28.04 -14.99 7.96
C ALA A 506 29.42 -14.41 8.31
N SER A 507 29.50 -13.10 8.55
CA SER A 507 30.70 -12.40 9.03
C SER A 507 30.31 -11.04 9.61
N ASP A 508 31.28 -10.36 10.26
CA ASP A 508 31.08 -9.02 10.84
C ASP A 508 30.70 -7.94 9.80
N THR A 509 31.03 -8.15 8.54
CA THR A 509 30.79 -7.20 7.45
C THR A 509 29.72 -7.62 6.46
N ASN A 510 29.18 -8.86 6.58
CA ASN A 510 28.16 -9.40 5.69
C ASN A 510 26.81 -9.44 6.42
N GLU A 511 25.75 -8.99 5.77
CA GLU A 511 24.37 -9.05 6.29
C GLU A 511 23.72 -10.43 6.05
N GLU A 512 24.34 -11.34 5.31
CA GLU A 512 23.81 -12.69 5.09
C GLU A 512 23.94 -13.56 6.36
N TYR A 513 23.02 -14.50 6.51
CA TYR A 513 23.08 -15.48 7.61
C TYR A 513 24.25 -16.45 7.45
N LEU A 514 24.87 -16.82 8.55
CA LEU A 514 25.75 -17.98 8.60
C LEU A 514 24.96 -19.25 8.28
N ASN A 515 25.49 -20.11 7.41
CA ASN A 515 24.80 -21.30 6.92
C ASN A 515 23.43 -20.94 6.33
N SER A 516 23.44 -19.96 5.40
CA SER A 516 22.23 -19.45 4.79
C SER A 516 21.46 -20.56 4.07
N GLU A 517 20.14 -20.60 4.28
CA GLU A 517 19.23 -21.53 3.63
C GLU A 517 19.18 -21.38 2.10
N LYS A 518 19.73 -20.28 1.57
CA LYS A 518 19.98 -20.11 0.12
C LYS A 518 20.94 -21.17 -0.46
N TYR A 519 21.80 -21.74 0.37
CA TYR A 519 22.85 -22.67 -0.05
C TYR A 519 22.84 -24.00 0.72
N GLU A 520 21.96 -24.11 1.71
CA GLU A 520 21.86 -25.27 2.60
C GLU A 520 20.41 -25.65 2.86
N ILE A 521 20.17 -26.89 3.26
CA ILE A 521 18.89 -27.34 3.80
C ILE A 521 18.92 -27.14 5.31
N LYS A 522 17.95 -26.43 5.86
CA LYS A 522 17.85 -26.18 7.30
C LYS A 522 16.78 -27.05 7.95
N HIS A 523 17.12 -27.63 9.07
CA HIS A 523 16.17 -28.32 9.95
C HIS A 523 15.98 -27.52 11.22
N ARG A 524 14.80 -26.98 11.44
CA ARG A 524 14.47 -26.13 12.59
C ARG A 524 13.50 -26.85 13.53
N ASP A 525 13.71 -26.67 14.84
CA ASP A 525 12.73 -27.05 15.86
C ASP A 525 11.78 -25.86 16.12
N TYR A 526 10.68 -25.81 15.40
CA TYR A 526 9.67 -24.75 15.55
C TYR A 526 8.93 -24.82 16.90
N GLY A 527 9.06 -25.93 17.65
CA GLY A 527 8.57 -26.09 19.02
C GLY A 527 9.54 -25.66 20.11
N ALA A 528 10.71 -25.11 19.74
CA ALA A 528 11.75 -24.73 20.67
C ALA A 528 11.25 -23.74 21.75
N PRO A 529 11.66 -23.92 23.03
CA PRO A 529 11.35 -22.98 24.09
C PRO A 529 11.88 -21.56 23.75
N GLY A 530 11.07 -20.53 24.00
CA GLY A 530 11.45 -19.15 23.74
C GLY A 530 11.13 -18.67 22.32
N SER A 531 10.48 -19.50 21.48
CA SER A 531 9.95 -19.08 20.18
C SER A 531 9.03 -17.88 20.31
N LEU A 532 9.13 -16.94 19.36
CA LEU A 532 8.26 -15.77 19.24
C LEU A 532 6.92 -16.09 18.54
N ALA A 533 6.67 -17.32 18.12
CA ALA A 533 5.40 -17.70 17.47
C ALA A 533 4.15 -17.28 18.28
N PRO A 534 4.12 -17.34 19.62
CA PRO A 534 3.01 -16.79 20.40
C PRO A 534 2.83 -15.27 20.23
N LEU A 535 3.93 -14.50 20.20
CA LEU A 535 3.88 -13.05 19.98
C LEU A 535 3.42 -12.72 18.57
N VAL A 536 3.90 -13.44 17.54
CA VAL A 536 3.42 -13.32 16.15
C VAL A 536 1.92 -13.54 16.10
N THR A 537 1.42 -14.60 16.76
CA THR A 537 -0.01 -14.90 16.81
C THR A 537 -0.82 -13.76 17.44
N LEU A 538 -0.36 -13.19 18.55
CA LEU A 538 -1.04 -12.07 19.22
C LEU A 538 -1.09 -10.83 18.31
N LEU A 539 0.03 -10.50 17.70
CA LEU A 539 0.11 -9.34 16.78
C LEU A 539 -0.80 -9.51 15.56
N ASN A 540 -0.78 -10.66 14.90
CA ASN A 540 -1.64 -10.91 13.75
C ASN A 540 -3.12 -10.92 14.13
N ASN A 541 -3.47 -11.44 15.31
CA ASN A 541 -4.83 -11.37 15.84
C ASN A 541 -5.25 -9.94 16.17
N ALA A 542 -4.37 -9.12 16.74
CA ALA A 542 -4.64 -7.70 16.96
C ALA A 542 -4.86 -6.98 15.63
N ARG A 543 -4.00 -7.18 14.62
CA ARG A 543 -4.14 -6.61 13.28
C ARG A 543 -5.48 -6.95 12.61
N ARG A 544 -5.97 -8.18 12.78
CA ARG A 544 -7.27 -8.61 12.24
C ARG A 544 -8.46 -8.01 12.99
N ARG A 545 -8.33 -7.78 14.31
CA ARG A 545 -9.40 -7.19 15.15
C ARG A 545 -9.51 -5.68 15.02
N HIS A 546 -8.40 -4.99 14.72
CA HIS A 546 -8.31 -3.54 14.70
C HIS A 546 -8.24 -2.98 13.28
N PRO A 547 -9.34 -2.49 12.71
CA PRO A 547 -9.34 -1.79 11.42
C PRO A 547 -8.34 -0.63 11.37
N ALA A 548 -8.07 0.00 12.51
CA ALA A 548 -7.05 1.05 12.62
C ALA A 548 -5.66 0.57 12.18
N LEU A 549 -5.28 -0.69 12.47
CA LEU A 549 -3.98 -1.26 12.07
C LEU A 549 -3.93 -1.67 10.59
N GLN A 550 -5.07 -1.70 9.91
CA GLN A 550 -5.20 -2.11 8.50
C GLN A 550 -5.09 -0.93 7.52
N ARG A 551 -4.71 0.24 8.00
CA ARG A 551 -4.54 1.47 7.20
C ARG A 551 -3.10 1.97 7.28
N LEU A 552 -2.65 2.70 6.24
CA LEU A 552 -1.32 3.31 6.23
C LEU A 552 -1.36 4.78 6.67
N ARG A 553 -2.31 5.55 6.11
CA ARG A 553 -2.33 7.01 6.21
C ARG A 553 -2.86 7.56 7.54
N ASN A 554 -3.32 6.70 8.43
CA ASN A 554 -3.89 7.04 9.72
C ASN A 554 -2.89 6.94 10.89
N ILE A 555 -1.59 6.91 10.59
CA ILE A 555 -0.54 6.88 11.60
C ILE A 555 -0.21 8.29 12.08
N HIS A 556 -0.04 8.45 13.40
CA HIS A 556 0.37 9.70 14.03
C HIS A 556 1.37 9.41 15.14
N PHE A 557 2.47 10.17 15.16
CA PHE A 557 3.51 10.03 16.17
C PHE A 557 3.23 10.93 17.38
N HIS A 558 3.58 10.42 18.57
CA HIS A 558 3.43 11.11 19.84
C HIS A 558 4.77 11.31 20.53
N GLY A 559 4.81 12.20 21.53
CA GLY A 559 5.99 12.47 22.32
C GLY A 559 6.28 11.36 23.36
N ALA A 560 7.56 11.24 23.70
CA ALA A 560 8.07 10.50 24.84
C ALA A 560 9.33 11.20 25.32
N ASP A 561 9.52 11.32 26.63
CA ASP A 561 10.70 11.97 27.21
C ASP A 561 11.98 11.11 27.09
N ASN A 562 11.84 9.79 26.93
CA ASN A 562 12.94 8.88 26.64
C ASN A 562 13.18 8.77 25.12
N PRO A 563 14.41 9.08 24.59
CA PRO A 563 14.70 9.00 23.17
C PRO A 563 14.69 7.56 22.60
N ASP A 564 14.89 6.55 23.46
CA ASP A 564 14.89 5.14 23.08
C ASP A 564 13.48 4.53 23.09
N VAL A 565 12.44 5.36 23.07
CA VAL A 565 11.05 4.93 22.95
C VAL A 565 10.39 5.61 21.77
N ILE A 566 9.76 4.83 20.89
CA ILE A 566 8.91 5.34 19.82
C ILE A 566 7.43 5.12 20.17
N VAL A 567 6.63 6.15 19.96
CA VAL A 567 5.19 6.16 20.28
C VAL A 567 4.40 6.64 19.07
N TYR A 568 3.42 5.88 18.68
CA TYR A 568 2.52 6.23 17.58
C TYR A 568 1.12 5.64 17.78
N SER A 569 0.14 6.28 17.21
CA SER A 569 -1.23 5.81 17.17
C SER A 569 -1.73 5.62 15.75
N LYS A 570 -2.73 4.76 15.63
CA LYS A 570 -3.58 4.62 14.45
C LYS A 570 -5.04 4.61 14.88
N HIS A 571 -5.92 5.22 14.11
CA HIS A 571 -7.34 5.25 14.42
C HIS A 571 -8.19 5.19 13.15
N THR A 572 -9.44 4.73 13.30
CA THR A 572 -10.48 4.92 12.29
C THR A 572 -10.93 6.39 12.25
N ASP A 573 -11.50 6.82 11.13
CA ASP A 573 -11.94 8.23 10.97
C ASP A 573 -12.97 8.66 12.02
N ASP A 574 -13.84 7.75 12.43
CA ASP A 574 -14.85 7.94 13.46
C ASP A 574 -14.35 7.71 14.90
N ARG A 575 -13.08 7.34 15.07
CA ARG A 575 -12.45 6.95 16.34
C ARG A 575 -13.16 5.83 17.09
N SER A 576 -13.90 4.99 16.39
CA SER A 576 -14.47 3.78 16.98
C SER A 576 -13.39 2.73 17.33
N ASP A 577 -12.24 2.81 16.68
CA ASP A 577 -11.07 1.98 16.93
C ASP A 577 -9.80 2.87 16.99
N VAL A 578 -9.14 2.87 18.16
CA VAL A 578 -7.94 3.67 18.44
C VAL A 578 -6.88 2.78 19.06
N VAL A 579 -5.78 2.59 18.36
CA VAL A 579 -4.64 1.77 18.82
C VAL A 579 -3.41 2.66 19.00
N LEU A 580 -2.86 2.64 20.21
CA LEU A 580 -1.59 3.29 20.55
C LEU A 580 -0.51 2.21 20.70
N THR A 581 0.60 2.38 19.99
CA THR A 581 1.75 1.47 20.10
C THR A 581 2.92 2.20 20.73
N VAL A 582 3.53 1.57 21.73
CA VAL A 582 4.71 2.07 22.45
C VAL A 582 5.79 0.98 22.38
N VAL A 583 6.95 1.29 21.80
CA VAL A 583 8.02 0.31 21.58
C VAL A 583 9.33 0.85 22.12
N SER A 584 10.05 0.02 22.90
CA SER A 584 11.45 0.27 23.25
C SER A 584 12.34 0.03 22.03
N LEU A 585 13.33 0.87 21.84
CA LEU A 585 14.40 0.70 20.83
C LEU A 585 15.70 0.21 21.47
N ASP A 586 15.78 0.13 22.81
CA ASP A 586 16.87 -0.52 23.55
C ASP A 586 16.54 -2.01 23.79
N PRO A 587 17.29 -2.95 23.18
CA PRO A 587 17.03 -4.38 23.36
C PRO A 587 17.70 -4.98 24.62
N HIS A 588 18.46 -4.20 25.39
CA HIS A 588 19.29 -4.71 26.50
C HIS A 588 18.74 -4.32 27.87
N ASP A 589 18.35 -3.06 28.03
CA ASP A 589 17.98 -2.51 29.33
C ASP A 589 16.48 -2.17 29.41
N PRO A 590 15.88 -2.23 30.61
CA PRO A 590 14.55 -1.68 30.83
C PRO A 590 14.54 -0.16 30.59
N VAL A 591 13.50 0.31 29.92
CA VAL A 591 13.30 1.75 29.66
C VAL A 591 12.02 2.23 30.35
N GLU A 592 12.08 3.44 30.88
CA GLU A 592 10.95 4.13 31.50
C GLU A 592 10.75 5.46 30.79
N THR A 593 9.49 5.84 30.59
CA THR A 593 9.16 7.09 29.90
C THR A 593 7.81 7.64 30.34
N THR A 594 7.67 8.95 30.25
CA THR A 594 6.38 9.63 30.27
C THR A 594 6.01 9.96 28.82
N LEU A 595 4.81 9.55 28.41
CA LEU A 595 4.32 9.87 27.08
C LEU A 595 3.81 11.31 27.02
N ASP A 596 3.72 11.86 25.81
CA ASP A 596 3.01 13.12 25.53
C ASP A 596 2.03 12.89 24.39
N LEU A 597 0.75 12.62 24.76
CA LEU A 597 -0.31 12.18 23.86
C LEU A 597 -1.16 13.37 23.39
N ASP A 598 -1.47 13.43 22.12
CA ASP A 598 -2.52 14.30 21.58
C ASP A 598 -3.90 13.67 21.82
N LEU A 599 -4.53 13.96 22.97
CA LEU A 599 -5.84 13.40 23.34
C LEU A 599 -6.95 13.87 22.40
N ALA A 600 -6.86 15.07 21.82
CA ALA A 600 -7.84 15.58 20.87
C ALA A 600 -7.82 14.74 19.57
N LEU A 601 -6.64 14.46 19.06
CA LEU A 601 -6.43 13.58 17.91
C LEU A 601 -7.01 12.18 18.17
N LEU A 602 -6.77 11.65 19.38
CA LEU A 602 -7.24 10.32 19.78
C LEU A 602 -8.74 10.27 20.13
N GLY A 603 -9.43 11.44 20.19
CA GLY A 603 -10.82 11.50 20.61
C GLY A 603 -11.05 11.18 22.08
N LEU A 604 -10.02 11.36 22.92
CA LEU A 604 -10.03 11.04 24.33
C LEU A 604 -10.29 12.27 25.21
N PRO A 605 -10.96 12.10 26.38
CA PRO A 605 -11.28 13.20 27.29
C PRO A 605 -10.04 13.69 28.06
N TRP A 606 -9.97 15.01 28.30
CA TRP A 606 -8.93 15.66 29.11
C TRP A 606 -9.21 15.61 30.63
N ASP A 607 -10.49 15.53 31.00
CA ASP A 607 -11.00 15.78 32.34
C ASP A 607 -11.41 14.49 33.08
N ARG A 608 -11.33 13.35 32.43
CA ARG A 608 -11.69 12.06 32.99
C ARG A 608 -10.78 10.95 32.52
N PRO A 609 -10.66 9.83 33.29
CA PRO A 609 -9.85 8.69 32.91
C PRO A 609 -10.36 7.98 31.65
N PHE A 610 -9.46 7.28 30.97
CA PHE A 610 -9.73 6.36 29.87
C PHE A 610 -8.97 5.04 30.06
N PHE A 611 -9.44 3.99 29.42
CA PHE A 611 -8.81 2.67 29.49
C PHE A 611 -7.83 2.49 28.32
N ALA A 612 -6.68 1.85 28.64
CA ALA A 612 -5.72 1.34 27.69
C ALA A 612 -5.57 -0.17 27.91
N PHE A 613 -6.09 -0.97 26.99
CA PHE A 613 -6.01 -2.43 27.04
C PHE A 613 -4.87 -2.91 26.14
N ASP A 614 -3.90 -3.63 26.72
CA ASP A 614 -2.75 -4.15 25.96
C ASP A 614 -3.09 -5.48 25.30
N GLU A 615 -3.06 -5.52 23.99
CA GLU A 615 -3.34 -6.69 23.15
C GLU A 615 -2.25 -7.79 23.26
N LEU A 616 -1.07 -7.44 23.77
CA LEU A 616 0.05 -8.38 23.92
C LEU A 616 0.10 -9.05 25.29
N SER A 617 -0.19 -8.32 26.36
CA SER A 617 -0.14 -8.83 27.74
C SER A 617 -1.51 -9.07 28.36
N PHE A 618 -2.60 -8.63 27.71
CA PHE A 618 -3.97 -8.62 28.22
C PHE A 618 -4.15 -7.83 29.53
N GLN A 619 -3.25 -6.92 29.82
CA GLN A 619 -3.35 -6.01 30.96
C GLN A 619 -4.19 -4.78 30.59
N SER A 620 -4.89 -4.25 31.57
CA SER A 620 -5.65 -3.01 31.43
C SER A 620 -5.06 -1.92 32.32
N PHE A 621 -4.83 -0.77 31.75
CA PHE A 621 -4.36 0.42 32.47
C PHE A 621 -5.47 1.46 32.48
N MET A 622 -5.58 2.20 33.58
CA MET A 622 -6.45 3.39 33.66
C MET A 622 -5.56 4.62 33.67
N TRP A 623 -5.63 5.40 32.61
CA TRP A 623 -4.84 6.61 32.45
C TRP A 623 -5.70 7.85 32.57
N ALA A 624 -5.13 8.97 33.02
CA ALA A 624 -5.75 10.27 33.10
C ALA A 624 -4.78 11.34 32.60
N GLY A 625 -5.27 12.28 31.78
CA GLY A 625 -4.43 13.29 31.15
C GLY A 625 -3.54 12.71 30.05
N ASN A 626 -2.72 13.57 29.48
CA ASN A 626 -1.91 13.26 28.29
C ASN A 626 -0.49 12.76 28.58
N HIS A 627 -0.11 12.64 29.86
CA HIS A 627 1.23 12.25 30.29
C HIS A 627 1.26 10.94 31.10
N PRO A 628 0.78 9.80 30.54
CA PRO A 628 0.87 8.53 31.26
C PRO A 628 2.31 8.03 31.28
N TYR A 629 2.67 7.41 32.44
CA TYR A 629 3.94 6.71 32.61
C TYR A 629 3.88 5.31 32.03
N VAL A 630 4.95 4.89 31.34
CA VAL A 630 5.13 3.56 30.78
C VAL A 630 6.52 3.01 31.12
N ARG A 631 6.58 1.71 31.44
CA ARG A 631 7.83 0.98 31.63
C ARG A 631 7.84 -0.24 30.70
N LEU A 632 8.91 -0.37 29.93
CA LEU A 632 9.17 -1.51 29.04
C LEU A 632 10.40 -2.26 29.50
N THR A 633 10.45 -3.54 29.22
CA THR A 633 11.58 -4.42 29.57
C THR A 633 11.97 -5.25 28.34
N PRO A 634 13.16 -5.86 28.29
CA PRO A 634 13.53 -6.75 27.20
C PRO A 634 12.53 -7.89 26.94
N ASP A 635 11.84 -8.37 27.97
CA ASP A 635 10.81 -9.41 27.84
C ASP A 635 9.46 -8.85 27.38
N GLN A 636 9.14 -7.62 27.73
CA GLN A 636 7.95 -6.88 27.31
C GLN A 636 8.41 -5.59 26.60
N ALA A 637 8.98 -5.78 25.40
CA ALA A 637 9.61 -4.70 24.63
C ALA A 637 8.63 -3.68 24.03
N ALA A 638 7.34 -3.96 24.08
CA ALA A 638 6.31 -3.11 23.53
C ALA A 638 4.94 -3.29 24.21
N HIS A 639 4.10 -2.28 24.04
CA HIS A 639 2.65 -2.34 24.24
C HIS A 639 1.92 -2.03 22.93
N VAL A 640 0.83 -2.73 22.67
CA VAL A 640 -0.15 -2.43 21.62
C VAL A 640 -1.49 -2.21 22.32
N LEU A 641 -1.82 -0.95 22.54
CA LEU A 641 -2.89 -0.53 23.46
C LEU A 641 -4.15 -0.12 22.68
N HIS A 642 -5.23 -0.83 22.88
CA HIS A 642 -6.55 -0.38 22.44
C HIS A 642 -7.08 0.63 23.45
N LEU A 643 -7.29 1.87 23.01
CA LEU A 643 -7.76 2.97 23.86
C LEU A 643 -9.28 3.08 23.80
N ARG A 644 -9.92 3.23 24.98
CA ARG A 644 -11.38 3.35 25.11
C ARG A 644 -11.76 4.40 26.17
N THR A 645 -12.79 5.18 25.87
CA THR A 645 -13.39 6.06 26.87
C THR A 645 -14.11 5.26 27.94
N THR A 646 -14.06 5.71 29.20
CA THR A 646 -14.99 5.22 30.24
C THR A 646 -16.41 5.70 29.88
N GLN A 647 -17.35 4.78 29.76
CA GLN A 647 -18.77 5.12 29.59
C GLN A 647 -19.31 5.89 30.77
#